data_1ba9cd561479fb417dcf3e40a39038bf
#
_entry.id   1ba9cd561479fb417dcf3e40a39038bf
#
_cell.length_a   1.000
_cell.length_b   1.000
_cell.length_c   1.000
_cell.angle_alpha   90.00
_cell.angle_beta   90.00
_cell.angle_gamma   90.00
#
_symmetry.space_group_name_H-M   'P 1'
#
loop_
_entity.id
_entity.type
_entity.pdbx_description
1 polymer ?
#
loop_
_entity_poly.entity_id
_entity_poly.type
_entity_poly.pdbx_seq_one_letter_code
_entity_poly.pdbx_strand_id
1 'polypeptide(L)'
;MTEMEASHRRWNMIAGAAVFVTAFSCYLTTIGSTLAFWDCGEFIATAYILGVPHPPGTPLYQLVAHLFTMLPFQEKAFSVNLMSTITGALTALFIYLITVKILVQWRGTPKGPRDRMIMYSSAACAALAAAFSSSHWSDAIEAEVYAPSAFIMTFITWLMVRWGERYREPGSRNSLVLICFLIAISVGLHLGTALVFPAFIVFALVVDWRIFTDARLVVLAVFAIILGLSNHLYLPIRSSLNPRIDEADPQRWAAFKDCILRKQYKPMTIFVRQAPWSFQFSMFWRYFSEQWTGAGGSWTILLMLAGAFGAVIHYLKHRRTFILIAGLFLMLTLFLIVYMNFTDHEVRDRDYFYAHGFIFFCPWIGVAFAYLADLTASTKWSRWLTPVALAVMIAFTFSSYFVNFRTHDRRGDYNAHDYGYNMLATVAPNGLIFTNGDNDTFPLWFIQEVKNFRKDVRVVNLSLLNTPWYIWQLKHIEPKLDISFTDKEVNELRPFRDRDGKIVMVKDIAAKDIIDRNQGNRPIYFAVTVADYMGYDPHLVLEGLAFRYEPKEASESIDLTRTLYNLYSVYKYRGLLLPAAGGPASAPQFTDVRKWGGADSTDFASRYVYDTKVYKDTNTQRLVTNYAAAHLKLCVYYLQNAEFDNAMRELERAILVSPGFEGYKEIAVATYGYAGQIAKAESLAYSFLAAEPRNVNIYLQLFRVYRRANNQQGAEGILMRLINALPDNPDGFSMLASFYEEQGAHAKAADIVRRWLDLHPNDKSAANLLQSLEKKVRGE
;
A
#
# COMPACT_ATOMS: atom_id res chain seq x y z
N MET A 1 1.34 34.17 -39.05
CA MET A 1 1.07 32.73 -38.89
C MET A 1 0.60 32.21 -40.24
N THR A 2 1.32 31.24 -40.80
CA THR A 2 0.96 30.64 -42.09
C THR A 2 -0.32 29.78 -41.93
N GLU A 3 -1.05 29.53 -43.06
CA GLU A 3 -2.23 28.64 -43.05
C GLU A 3 -1.90 27.24 -42.50
N MET A 4 -0.70 26.74 -42.81
CA MET A 4 -0.17 25.48 -42.32
C MET A 4 0.02 25.47 -40.79
N GLU A 5 0.56 26.55 -40.23
CA GLU A 5 0.72 26.71 -38.75
C GLU A 5 -0.63 26.79 -38.05
N ALA A 6 -1.60 27.51 -38.62
CA ALA A 6 -2.95 27.59 -38.11
C ALA A 6 -3.64 26.21 -38.10
N SER A 7 -3.50 25.46 -39.20
CA SER A 7 -4.00 24.08 -39.31
C SER A 7 -3.33 23.16 -38.30
N HIS A 8 -2.01 23.22 -38.15
CA HIS A 8 -1.26 22.44 -37.15
C HIS A 8 -1.79 22.75 -35.72
N ARG A 9 -1.89 24.02 -35.36
CA ARG A 9 -2.38 24.43 -34.04
C ARG A 9 -3.78 23.88 -33.74
N ARG A 10 -4.71 24.00 -34.75
CA ARG A 10 -6.10 23.51 -34.59
C ARG A 10 -6.14 21.99 -34.33
N TRP A 11 -5.47 21.21 -35.17
CA TRP A 11 -5.48 19.75 -35.05
C TRP A 11 -4.73 19.24 -33.84
N ASN A 12 -3.63 19.91 -33.46
CA ASN A 12 -2.91 19.60 -32.24
C ASN A 12 -3.77 19.83 -30.96
N MET A 13 -4.57 20.91 -30.96
CA MET A 13 -5.51 21.15 -29.85
C MET A 13 -6.61 20.10 -29.77
N ILE A 14 -7.19 19.73 -30.95
CA ILE A 14 -8.25 18.70 -30.99
C ILE A 14 -7.70 17.35 -30.51
N ALA A 15 -6.53 16.91 -30.98
CA ALA A 15 -5.94 15.65 -30.60
C ALA A 15 -5.52 15.65 -29.11
N GLY A 16 -4.96 16.77 -28.62
CA GLY A 16 -4.62 16.91 -27.20
C GLY A 16 -5.85 16.88 -26.30
N ALA A 17 -6.92 17.57 -26.69
CA ALA A 17 -8.20 17.51 -25.98
C ALA A 17 -8.80 16.09 -25.96
N ALA A 18 -8.70 15.36 -27.08
CA ALA A 18 -9.15 13.97 -27.14
C ALA A 18 -8.35 13.07 -26.20
N VAL A 19 -7.02 13.23 -26.13
CA VAL A 19 -6.17 12.50 -25.15
C VAL A 19 -6.58 12.79 -23.73
N PHE A 20 -6.73 14.08 -23.39
CA PHE A 20 -7.16 14.48 -22.03
C PHE A 20 -8.51 13.87 -21.67
N VAL A 21 -9.53 14.03 -22.55
CA VAL A 21 -10.88 13.50 -22.30
C VAL A 21 -10.85 11.97 -22.17
N THR A 22 -10.07 11.28 -22.99
CA THR A 22 -9.93 9.82 -22.91
C THR A 22 -9.34 9.40 -21.56
N ALA A 23 -8.18 9.96 -21.17
CA ALA A 23 -7.53 9.63 -19.90
C ALA A 23 -8.43 9.98 -18.72
N PHE A 24 -9.02 11.19 -18.72
CA PHE A 24 -9.94 11.65 -17.66
C PHE A 24 -11.16 10.73 -17.53
N SER A 25 -11.79 10.37 -18.63
CA SER A 25 -12.96 9.47 -18.62
C SER A 25 -12.60 8.08 -18.10
N CYS A 26 -11.45 7.53 -18.53
CA CYS A 26 -10.97 6.24 -18.04
C CYS A 26 -10.71 6.26 -16.52
N TYR A 27 -10.04 7.27 -16.02
CA TYR A 27 -9.80 7.43 -14.58
C TYR A 27 -11.11 7.64 -13.80
N LEU A 28 -12.01 8.46 -14.33
CA LEU A 28 -13.32 8.71 -13.69
C LEU A 28 -14.16 7.43 -13.57
N THR A 29 -13.99 6.46 -14.49
CA THR A 29 -14.67 5.15 -14.41
C THR A 29 -14.04 4.20 -13.39
N THR A 30 -12.90 4.54 -12.79
CA THR A 30 -12.17 3.69 -11.84
C THR A 30 -11.83 4.40 -10.53
N ILE A 31 -12.18 5.68 -10.41
CA ILE A 31 -11.86 6.53 -9.24
C ILE A 31 -12.37 5.93 -7.93
N GLY A 32 -11.58 6.05 -6.87
CA GLY A 32 -11.96 5.66 -5.52
C GLY A 32 -13.17 6.42 -4.99
N SER A 33 -14.18 5.69 -4.56
CA SER A 33 -15.41 6.29 -3.98
C SER A 33 -15.15 6.92 -2.62
N THR A 34 -14.14 6.47 -1.89
CA THR A 34 -13.74 6.95 -0.57
C THR A 34 -12.21 6.88 -0.44
N LEU A 35 -11.66 6.87 0.80
CA LEU A 35 -10.21 6.73 1.01
C LEU A 35 -9.71 5.33 0.67
N ALA A 36 -8.45 5.25 0.26
CA ALA A 36 -7.67 4.02 0.24
C ALA A 36 -6.85 3.89 1.54
N PHE A 37 -6.20 2.73 1.75
CA PHE A 37 -5.19 2.58 2.81
C PHE A 37 -3.94 3.43 2.52
N TRP A 38 -2.97 3.39 3.39
CA TRP A 38 -1.75 4.20 3.40
C TRP A 38 -2.04 5.69 3.62
N ASP A 39 -1.36 6.57 2.93
CA ASP A 39 -1.32 8.01 3.19
C ASP A 39 -2.62 8.75 2.83
N CYS A 40 -3.51 8.13 2.03
CA CYS A 40 -4.76 8.76 1.56
C CYS A 40 -5.62 9.29 2.70
N GLY A 41 -5.78 8.53 3.78
CA GLY A 41 -6.60 8.93 4.93
C GLY A 41 -6.07 10.19 5.60
N GLU A 42 -4.76 10.27 5.79
CA GLU A 42 -4.07 11.42 6.35
C GLU A 42 -4.18 12.64 5.43
N PHE A 43 -3.84 12.49 4.13
CA PHE A 43 -3.88 13.59 3.18
C PHE A 43 -5.27 14.21 3.06
N ILE A 44 -6.32 13.39 3.04
CA ILE A 44 -7.70 13.89 2.97
C ILE A 44 -8.09 14.57 4.28
N ALA A 45 -7.76 13.98 5.43
CA ALA A 45 -8.10 14.54 6.73
C ALA A 45 -7.37 15.86 6.97
N THR A 46 -6.05 15.92 6.71
CA THR A 46 -5.26 17.14 6.87
C THR A 46 -5.67 18.22 5.88
N ALA A 47 -6.00 17.88 4.62
CA ALA A 47 -6.56 18.85 3.69
C ALA A 47 -7.89 19.40 4.18
N TYR A 48 -8.79 18.56 4.72
CA TYR A 48 -10.10 18.97 5.20
C TYR A 48 -10.02 19.97 6.37
N ILE A 49 -9.14 19.69 7.37
CA ILE A 49 -8.99 20.55 8.56
C ILE A 49 -7.89 21.63 8.41
N LEU A 50 -7.18 21.69 7.27
CA LEU A 50 -5.95 22.48 7.09
C LEU A 50 -4.90 22.13 8.18
N GLY A 51 -4.68 20.83 8.40
CA GLY A 51 -3.65 20.29 9.28
C GLY A 51 -2.30 20.22 8.63
N VAL A 52 -1.33 19.60 9.33
CA VAL A 52 0.03 19.35 8.85
C VAL A 52 0.24 17.85 8.73
N PRO A 53 0.37 17.30 7.51
CA PRO A 53 0.66 15.88 7.30
C PRO A 53 2.12 15.57 7.58
N HIS A 54 2.48 14.28 7.51
CA HIS A 54 3.83 13.79 7.75
C HIS A 54 4.91 14.55 6.97
N PRO A 55 6.15 14.68 7.52
CA PRO A 55 7.23 15.39 6.86
C PRO A 55 7.54 14.90 5.43
N PRO A 56 7.67 15.85 4.47
CA PRO A 56 7.93 17.27 4.64
C PRO A 56 6.69 18.19 4.71
N GLY A 57 5.48 17.67 4.95
CA GLY A 57 4.28 18.47 5.20
C GLY A 57 3.48 18.91 3.96
N THR A 58 3.98 18.70 2.76
CA THR A 58 3.33 18.91 1.42
C THR A 58 2.37 20.10 1.33
N PRO A 59 2.80 21.34 1.62
CA PRO A 59 1.91 22.50 1.83
C PRO A 59 1.08 22.89 0.60
N LEU A 60 1.65 22.84 -0.60
CA LEU A 60 0.91 23.14 -1.83
C LEU A 60 -0.19 22.11 -2.10
N TYR A 61 0.11 20.83 -1.84
CA TYR A 61 -0.89 19.77 -1.94
C TYR A 61 -2.06 20.04 -1.01
N GLN A 62 -1.78 20.36 0.28
CA GLN A 62 -2.83 20.62 1.28
C GLN A 62 -3.72 21.78 0.88
N LEU A 63 -3.16 22.89 0.40
CA LEU A 63 -3.91 24.04 -0.04
C LEU A 63 -4.82 23.74 -1.23
N VAL A 64 -4.31 23.03 -2.25
CA VAL A 64 -5.09 22.68 -3.43
C VAL A 64 -6.16 21.63 -3.08
N ALA A 65 -5.79 20.59 -2.33
CA ALA A 65 -6.72 19.55 -1.90
C ALA A 65 -7.85 20.14 -1.01
N HIS A 66 -7.54 21.13 -0.15
CA HIS A 66 -8.56 21.83 0.63
C HIS A 66 -9.63 22.46 -0.24
N LEU A 67 -9.26 23.12 -1.34
CA LEU A 67 -10.23 23.68 -2.28
C LEU A 67 -11.15 22.60 -2.87
N PHE A 68 -10.62 21.41 -3.13
CA PHE A 68 -11.42 20.28 -3.59
C PHE A 68 -12.37 19.76 -2.50
N THR A 69 -11.99 19.80 -1.21
CA THR A 69 -12.92 19.45 -0.12
C THR A 69 -14.12 20.38 -0.01
N MET A 70 -14.02 21.61 -0.54
CA MET A 70 -15.14 22.57 -0.58
C MET A 70 -16.17 22.27 -1.66
N LEU A 71 -15.86 21.40 -2.62
CA LEU A 71 -16.80 21.01 -3.67
C LEU A 71 -18.07 20.37 -3.05
N PRO A 72 -19.26 20.53 -3.69
CA PRO A 72 -20.53 20.10 -3.13
C PRO A 72 -20.77 18.59 -3.25
N PHE A 73 -19.72 17.78 -3.15
CA PHE A 73 -19.85 16.34 -3.06
C PHE A 73 -20.00 15.91 -1.59
N GLN A 74 -20.91 14.96 -1.35
CA GLN A 74 -21.14 14.42 -0.01
C GLN A 74 -19.90 13.66 0.50
N GLU A 75 -19.24 12.91 -0.39
CA GLU A 75 -18.03 12.18 -0.06
C GLU A 75 -16.78 13.04 -0.33
N LYS A 76 -16.15 13.57 0.75
CA LYS A 76 -14.99 14.46 0.62
C LYS A 76 -13.76 13.77 0.09
N ALA A 77 -13.60 12.48 0.36
CA ALA A 77 -12.52 11.69 -0.22
C ALA A 77 -12.62 11.64 -1.75
N PHE A 78 -13.82 11.41 -2.30
CA PHE A 78 -14.05 11.47 -3.75
C PHE A 78 -13.63 12.81 -4.34
N SER A 79 -13.90 13.92 -3.65
CA SER A 79 -13.51 15.26 -4.10
C SER A 79 -11.99 15.40 -4.24
N VAL A 80 -11.23 14.88 -3.27
CA VAL A 80 -9.76 14.94 -3.31
C VAL A 80 -9.21 13.95 -4.34
N ASN A 81 -9.77 12.74 -4.46
CA ASN A 81 -9.44 11.79 -5.52
C ASN A 81 -9.65 12.41 -6.92
N LEU A 82 -10.69 13.24 -7.09
CA LEU A 82 -10.94 13.95 -8.36
C LEU A 82 -9.81 14.93 -8.72
N MET A 83 -9.13 15.55 -7.73
CA MET A 83 -7.92 16.34 -7.97
C MET A 83 -6.83 15.49 -8.62
N SER A 84 -6.57 14.29 -8.09
CA SER A 84 -5.60 13.35 -8.66
C SER A 84 -6.01 12.92 -10.06
N THR A 85 -7.30 12.64 -10.29
CA THR A 85 -7.85 12.28 -11.61
C THR A 85 -7.63 13.39 -12.67
N ILE A 86 -7.90 14.64 -12.32
CA ILE A 86 -7.70 15.78 -13.21
C ILE A 86 -6.20 15.94 -13.53
N THR A 87 -5.36 15.93 -12.49
CA THR A 87 -3.91 16.12 -12.66
C THR A 87 -3.25 14.94 -13.39
N GLY A 88 -3.71 13.71 -13.18
CA GLY A 88 -3.28 12.54 -13.95
C GLY A 88 -3.62 12.65 -15.43
N ALA A 89 -4.83 13.10 -15.77
CA ALA A 89 -5.23 13.33 -17.17
C ALA A 89 -4.46 14.51 -17.82
N LEU A 90 -4.14 15.56 -17.05
CA LEU A 90 -3.28 16.65 -17.49
C LEU A 90 -1.84 16.16 -17.75
N THR A 91 -1.34 15.23 -16.96
CA THR A 91 -0.05 14.57 -17.20
C THR A 91 -0.02 13.93 -18.59
N ALA A 92 -1.04 13.14 -18.94
CA ALA A 92 -1.17 12.54 -20.27
C ALA A 92 -1.20 13.59 -21.37
N LEU A 93 -1.94 14.68 -21.19
CA LEU A 93 -1.97 15.81 -22.13
C LEU A 93 -0.57 16.40 -22.35
N PHE A 94 0.20 16.64 -21.27
CA PHE A 94 1.52 17.23 -21.42
C PHE A 94 2.55 16.25 -22.00
N ILE A 95 2.45 14.95 -21.77
CA ILE A 95 3.24 13.93 -22.48
C ILE A 95 2.92 13.94 -23.98
N TYR A 96 1.62 14.04 -24.35
CA TYR A 96 1.22 14.25 -25.73
C TYR A 96 1.90 15.50 -26.34
N LEU A 97 1.79 16.66 -25.68
CA LEU A 97 2.34 17.92 -26.16
C LEU A 97 3.87 17.90 -26.25
N ILE A 98 4.57 17.28 -25.31
CA ILE A 98 6.02 17.08 -25.34
C ILE A 98 6.39 16.21 -26.54
N THR A 99 5.69 15.10 -26.75
CA THR A 99 5.95 14.19 -27.85
C THR A 99 5.72 14.86 -29.21
N VAL A 100 4.63 15.63 -29.36
CA VAL A 100 4.40 16.43 -30.58
C VAL A 100 5.56 17.39 -30.83
N LYS A 101 6.06 18.10 -29.81
CA LYS A 101 7.21 19.00 -29.96
C LYS A 101 8.49 18.27 -30.41
N ILE A 102 8.77 17.12 -29.83
CA ILE A 102 9.90 16.26 -30.26
C ILE A 102 9.75 15.87 -31.72
N LEU A 103 8.56 15.44 -32.15
CA LEU A 103 8.28 15.03 -33.50
C LEU A 103 8.35 16.21 -34.49
N VAL A 104 7.88 17.40 -34.10
CA VAL A 104 8.00 18.62 -34.93
C VAL A 104 9.47 19.01 -35.14
N GLN A 105 10.32 18.89 -34.13
CA GLN A 105 11.75 19.22 -34.26
C GLN A 105 12.50 18.22 -35.15
N TRP A 106 12.03 17.00 -35.24
CA TRP A 106 12.58 15.99 -36.13
C TRP A 106 12.00 16.06 -37.56
N ARG A 107 10.63 16.07 -37.67
CA ARG A 107 9.92 15.90 -38.95
C ARG A 107 9.48 17.23 -39.59
N GLY A 108 9.58 18.33 -38.82
CA GLY A 108 8.97 19.62 -39.19
C GLY A 108 7.46 19.66 -38.91
N THR A 109 6.85 20.80 -39.20
CA THR A 109 5.39 21.00 -39.11
C THR A 109 4.69 20.13 -40.17
N PRO A 110 3.62 19.37 -39.83
CA PRO A 110 2.97 18.44 -40.72
C PRO A 110 2.34 19.14 -41.91
N LYS A 111 2.72 18.71 -43.11
CA LYS A 111 2.36 19.35 -44.41
C LYS A 111 1.01 18.90 -44.97
N GLY A 112 0.53 17.72 -44.56
CA GLY A 112 -0.69 17.15 -45.13
C GLY A 112 -1.44 16.24 -44.14
N PRO A 113 -2.61 15.70 -44.54
CA PRO A 113 -3.42 14.84 -43.68
C PRO A 113 -2.66 13.62 -43.14
N ARG A 114 -1.82 12.99 -43.97
CA ARG A 114 -1.03 11.82 -43.57
C ARG A 114 0.01 12.17 -42.51
N ASP A 115 0.75 13.28 -42.68
CA ASP A 115 1.75 13.72 -41.71
C ASP A 115 1.10 14.05 -40.38
N ARG A 116 -0.09 14.69 -40.42
CA ARG A 116 -0.89 14.96 -39.20
C ARG A 116 -1.31 13.67 -38.51
N MET A 117 -1.80 12.70 -39.31
CA MET A 117 -2.23 11.41 -38.74
C MET A 117 -1.07 10.69 -38.04
N ILE A 118 0.11 10.60 -38.71
CA ILE A 118 1.30 9.98 -38.10
C ILE A 118 1.71 10.71 -36.83
N MET A 119 1.87 12.03 -36.88
CA MET A 119 2.35 12.83 -35.76
C MET A 119 1.42 12.73 -34.52
N TYR A 120 0.13 12.99 -34.73
CA TYR A 120 -0.78 13.07 -33.57
C TYR A 120 -1.17 11.71 -33.04
N SER A 121 -1.31 10.67 -33.87
CA SER A 121 -1.59 9.32 -33.43
C SER A 121 -0.40 8.74 -32.65
N SER A 122 0.83 8.95 -33.12
CA SER A 122 2.01 8.47 -32.41
C SER A 122 2.22 9.19 -31.07
N ALA A 123 1.97 10.51 -31.03
CA ALA A 123 2.00 11.26 -29.75
C ALA A 123 0.86 10.85 -28.81
N ALA A 124 -0.33 10.52 -29.35
CA ALA A 124 -1.44 9.98 -28.53
C ALA A 124 -1.08 8.60 -27.94
N CYS A 125 -0.40 7.73 -28.69
CA CYS A 125 0.10 6.45 -28.14
C CYS A 125 1.07 6.68 -26.95
N ALA A 126 2.00 7.62 -27.06
CA ALA A 126 2.88 7.97 -25.94
C ALA A 126 2.09 8.41 -24.71
N ALA A 127 1.10 9.29 -24.90
CA ALA A 127 0.26 9.79 -23.82
C ALA A 127 -0.62 8.71 -23.19
N LEU A 128 -1.20 7.84 -24.01
CA LEU A 128 -2.02 6.72 -23.50
C LEU A 128 -1.17 5.66 -22.80
N ALA A 129 0.06 5.41 -23.27
CA ALA A 129 1.00 4.55 -22.56
C ALA A 129 1.36 5.12 -21.19
N ALA A 130 1.53 6.44 -21.06
CA ALA A 130 1.72 7.09 -19.77
C ALA A 130 0.47 7.03 -18.90
N ALA A 131 -0.71 7.31 -19.48
CA ALA A 131 -1.98 7.29 -18.75
C ALA A 131 -2.34 5.92 -18.18
N PHE A 132 -2.04 4.84 -18.90
CA PHE A 132 -2.41 3.48 -18.53
C PHE A 132 -1.25 2.66 -17.98
N SER A 133 -0.12 3.32 -17.64
CA SER A 133 0.91 2.69 -16.83
C SER A 133 0.38 2.46 -15.41
N SER A 134 0.64 1.28 -14.85
CA SER A 134 0.02 0.82 -13.59
C SER A 134 0.24 1.82 -12.44
N SER A 135 1.47 2.22 -12.16
CA SER A 135 1.76 3.12 -11.03
C SER A 135 1.08 4.49 -11.20
N HIS A 136 1.14 5.09 -12.41
CA HIS A 136 0.52 6.40 -12.63
C HIS A 136 -1.01 6.35 -12.59
N TRP A 137 -1.62 5.26 -13.05
CA TRP A 137 -3.07 5.09 -12.96
C TRP A 137 -3.53 4.97 -11.51
N SER A 138 -2.83 4.17 -10.67
CA SER A 138 -3.10 4.10 -9.23
C SER A 138 -3.04 5.49 -8.59
N ASP A 139 -1.97 6.26 -8.85
CA ASP A 139 -1.81 7.61 -8.33
C ASP A 139 -2.90 8.59 -8.82
N ALA A 140 -3.46 8.37 -10.02
CA ALA A 140 -4.48 9.24 -10.62
C ALA A 140 -5.90 9.01 -10.08
N ILE A 141 -6.16 7.95 -9.33
CA ILE A 141 -7.51 7.59 -8.84
C ILE A 141 -7.65 7.63 -7.32
N GLU A 142 -6.56 7.95 -6.61
CA GLU A 142 -6.48 8.02 -5.15
C GLU A 142 -5.89 9.38 -4.70
N ALA A 143 -6.17 9.78 -3.46
CA ALA A 143 -5.68 11.03 -2.88
C ALA A 143 -4.20 10.91 -2.49
N GLU A 144 -3.33 11.03 -3.49
CA GLU A 144 -1.87 10.92 -3.35
C GLU A 144 -1.16 12.11 -4.01
N VAL A 145 0.06 12.39 -3.56
CA VAL A 145 0.85 13.54 -4.04
C VAL A 145 1.45 13.32 -5.43
N TYR A 146 1.46 12.08 -5.94
CA TYR A 146 2.23 11.69 -7.13
C TYR A 146 1.59 12.15 -8.43
N ALA A 147 0.27 12.07 -8.61
CA ALA A 147 -0.40 12.54 -9.82
C ALA A 147 -0.29 14.08 -9.99
N PRO A 148 -0.52 14.93 -8.96
CA PRO A 148 -0.22 16.36 -9.04
C PRO A 148 1.24 16.66 -9.33
N SER A 149 2.17 15.88 -8.77
CA SER A 149 3.61 16.02 -9.03
C SER A 149 3.96 15.67 -10.48
N ALA A 150 3.40 14.60 -11.04
CA ALA A 150 3.59 14.21 -12.43
C ALA A 150 3.10 15.30 -13.39
N PHE A 151 1.93 15.87 -13.10
CA PHE A 151 1.39 16.98 -13.89
C PHE A 151 2.36 18.18 -13.92
N ILE A 152 2.80 18.66 -12.76
CA ILE A 152 3.66 19.83 -12.71
C ILE A 152 5.02 19.57 -13.36
N MET A 153 5.60 18.38 -13.17
CA MET A 153 6.86 17.99 -13.80
C MET A 153 6.75 17.94 -15.34
N THR A 154 5.68 17.37 -15.88
CA THR A 154 5.44 17.30 -17.33
C THR A 154 5.11 18.68 -17.90
N PHE A 155 4.35 19.52 -17.19
CA PHE A 155 4.09 20.90 -17.59
C PHE A 155 5.38 21.73 -17.67
N ILE A 156 6.22 21.68 -16.65
CA ILE A 156 7.50 22.38 -16.62
C ILE A 156 8.43 21.87 -17.73
N THR A 157 8.45 20.56 -17.98
CA THR A 157 9.21 19.96 -19.08
C THR A 157 8.73 20.47 -20.44
N TRP A 158 7.44 20.58 -20.65
CA TRP A 158 6.89 21.18 -21.86
C TRP A 158 7.31 22.65 -22.02
N LEU A 159 7.29 23.43 -20.94
CA LEU A 159 7.80 24.82 -20.94
C LEU A 159 9.30 24.85 -21.28
N MET A 160 10.08 23.93 -20.76
CA MET A 160 11.51 23.85 -21.01
C MET A 160 11.84 23.50 -22.45
N VAL A 161 11.10 22.55 -23.07
CA VAL A 161 11.19 22.25 -24.50
C VAL A 161 10.83 23.47 -25.33
N ARG A 162 9.71 24.16 -24.97
CA ARG A 162 9.27 25.37 -25.65
C ARG A 162 10.28 26.52 -25.55
N TRP A 163 10.94 26.69 -24.41
CA TRP A 163 12.03 27.64 -24.26
C TRP A 163 13.20 27.26 -25.17
N GLY A 164 13.60 26.00 -25.22
CA GLY A 164 14.68 25.53 -26.08
C GLY A 164 14.43 25.73 -27.59
N GLU A 165 13.15 25.75 -28.03
CA GLU A 165 12.77 26.09 -29.41
C GLU A 165 12.93 27.58 -29.70
N ARG A 166 12.72 28.44 -28.69
CA ARG A 166 12.59 29.89 -28.85
C ARG A 166 13.67 30.68 -28.10
N TYR A 167 14.76 30.04 -27.69
CA TYR A 167 15.75 30.65 -26.80
C TYR A 167 16.38 31.94 -27.38
N ARG A 168 16.37 32.14 -28.73
CA ARG A 168 16.86 33.34 -29.39
C ARG A 168 15.81 34.46 -29.51
N GLU A 169 14.55 34.17 -29.23
CA GLU A 169 13.48 35.17 -29.32
C GLU A 169 13.58 36.18 -28.15
N PRO A 170 13.29 37.48 -28.39
CA PRO A 170 13.25 38.49 -27.34
C PRO A 170 12.26 38.04 -26.23
N GLY A 171 12.64 38.16 -24.97
CA GLY A 171 11.81 37.79 -23.81
C GLY A 171 11.75 36.31 -23.52
N SER A 172 12.40 35.43 -24.29
CA SER A 172 12.41 33.98 -24.05
C SER A 172 12.94 33.62 -22.64
N ARG A 173 13.90 34.39 -22.12
CA ARG A 173 14.48 34.22 -20.77
C ARG A 173 13.47 34.37 -19.64
N ASN A 174 12.36 35.12 -19.83
CA ASN A 174 11.28 35.21 -18.85
C ASN A 174 10.63 33.85 -18.56
N SER A 175 10.61 32.95 -19.55
CA SER A 175 10.13 31.59 -19.35
C SER A 175 10.97 30.80 -18.35
N LEU A 176 12.28 31.05 -18.28
CA LEU A 176 13.17 30.42 -17.30
C LEU A 176 12.88 30.87 -15.88
N VAL A 177 12.55 32.16 -15.68
CA VAL A 177 12.13 32.68 -14.37
C VAL A 177 10.84 31.98 -13.92
N LEU A 178 9.86 31.84 -14.82
CA LEU A 178 8.63 31.09 -14.54
C LEU A 178 8.94 29.60 -14.23
N ILE A 179 9.81 28.96 -14.97
CA ILE A 179 10.24 27.57 -14.72
C ILE A 179 10.88 27.44 -13.34
N CYS A 180 11.78 28.34 -12.93
CA CYS A 180 12.38 28.35 -11.60
C CYS A 180 11.32 28.50 -10.49
N PHE A 181 10.36 29.42 -10.67
CA PHE A 181 9.22 29.55 -9.74
C PHE A 181 8.39 28.27 -9.62
N LEU A 182 8.04 27.67 -10.78
CA LEU A 182 7.21 26.45 -10.80
C LEU A 182 7.93 25.24 -10.20
N ILE A 183 9.24 25.10 -10.39
CA ILE A 183 10.03 24.06 -9.71
C ILE A 183 10.02 24.30 -8.20
N ALA A 184 10.27 25.51 -7.76
CA ALA A 184 10.35 25.85 -6.34
C ALA A 184 8.99 25.65 -5.62
N ILE A 185 7.88 26.10 -6.22
CA ILE A 185 6.56 25.91 -5.62
C ILE A 185 6.14 24.44 -5.62
N SER A 186 6.55 23.65 -6.63
CA SER A 186 6.22 22.22 -6.73
C SER A 186 6.88 21.35 -5.66
N VAL A 187 7.95 21.83 -5.02
CA VAL A 187 8.53 21.17 -3.83
C VAL A 187 7.50 21.03 -2.71
N GLY A 188 6.53 21.96 -2.64
CA GLY A 188 5.39 21.88 -1.72
C GLY A 188 4.30 20.86 -2.12
N LEU A 189 4.42 20.20 -3.28
CA LEU A 189 3.64 18.98 -3.60
C LEU A 189 4.40 17.74 -3.10
N HIS A 190 5.63 17.60 -3.56
CA HIS A 190 6.50 16.48 -3.21
C HIS A 190 7.97 16.83 -3.50
N LEU A 191 8.88 16.46 -2.60
CA LEU A 191 10.33 16.76 -2.76
C LEU A 191 10.91 16.17 -4.06
N GLY A 192 10.40 15.04 -4.53
CA GLY A 192 10.82 14.39 -5.77
C GLY A 192 10.68 15.28 -7.01
N THR A 193 9.81 16.31 -6.98
CA THR A 193 9.68 17.25 -8.11
C THR A 193 10.97 18.03 -8.38
N ALA A 194 11.83 18.23 -7.37
CA ALA A 194 13.14 18.87 -7.54
C ALA A 194 14.11 18.02 -8.40
N LEU A 195 13.89 16.74 -8.56
CA LEU A 195 14.76 15.85 -9.34
C LEU A 195 14.79 16.15 -10.85
N VAL A 196 13.85 16.96 -11.35
CA VAL A 196 13.91 17.44 -12.75
C VAL A 196 14.99 18.50 -12.95
N PHE A 197 15.41 19.19 -11.89
CA PHE A 197 16.30 20.35 -11.96
C PHE A 197 17.66 20.04 -12.59
N PRO A 198 18.40 18.97 -12.23
CA PRO A 198 19.66 18.63 -12.88
C PRO A 198 19.54 18.43 -14.38
N ALA A 199 18.49 17.75 -14.85
CA ALA A 199 18.25 17.53 -16.27
C ALA A 199 17.98 18.86 -16.99
N PHE A 200 17.27 19.78 -16.36
CA PHE A 200 17.00 21.11 -16.90
C PHE A 200 18.25 21.98 -16.98
N ILE A 201 19.13 21.93 -15.98
CA ILE A 201 20.43 22.63 -16.04
C ILE A 201 21.25 22.11 -17.21
N VAL A 202 21.38 20.79 -17.36
CA VAL A 202 22.13 20.19 -18.47
C VAL A 202 21.53 20.59 -19.82
N PHE A 203 20.20 20.56 -19.96
CA PHE A 203 19.55 21.01 -21.18
C PHE A 203 19.78 22.49 -21.45
N ALA A 204 19.69 23.33 -20.43
CA ALA A 204 19.93 24.77 -20.56
C ALA A 204 21.38 25.07 -20.99
N LEU A 205 22.38 24.37 -20.44
CA LEU A 205 23.77 24.45 -20.86
C LEU A 205 23.97 24.07 -22.33
N VAL A 206 23.28 23.03 -22.78
CA VAL A 206 23.35 22.55 -24.19
C VAL A 206 22.69 23.54 -25.16
N VAL A 207 21.61 24.22 -24.72
CA VAL A 207 20.86 25.17 -25.58
C VAL A 207 21.54 26.54 -25.62
N ASP A 208 21.80 27.15 -24.46
CA ASP A 208 22.43 28.44 -24.32
C ASP A 208 23.10 28.61 -22.94
N TRP A 209 24.38 28.23 -22.81
CA TRP A 209 25.11 28.35 -21.53
C TRP A 209 25.23 29.80 -21.01
N ARG A 210 25.06 30.82 -21.90
CA ARG A 210 25.16 32.23 -21.56
C ARG A 210 24.11 32.73 -20.62
N ILE A 211 23.00 31.98 -20.46
CA ILE A 211 21.97 32.32 -19.47
C ILE A 211 22.50 32.33 -18.03
N PHE A 212 23.54 31.55 -17.73
CA PHE A 212 24.14 31.48 -16.41
C PHE A 212 25.08 32.67 -16.12
N THR A 213 25.45 33.45 -17.14
CA THR A 213 26.25 34.68 -17.02
C THR A 213 25.41 35.96 -17.02
N ASP A 214 24.10 35.86 -17.25
CA ASP A 214 23.16 36.98 -17.21
C ASP A 214 22.74 37.25 -15.76
N ALA A 215 23.44 38.26 -15.13
CA ALA A 215 23.19 38.61 -13.75
C ALA A 215 21.71 38.97 -13.45
N ARG A 216 21.03 39.66 -14.39
CA ARG A 216 19.60 40.00 -14.23
C ARG A 216 18.75 38.75 -14.17
N LEU A 217 18.96 37.79 -15.08
CA LEU A 217 18.23 36.54 -15.11
C LEU A 217 18.48 35.73 -13.83
N VAL A 218 19.72 35.63 -13.37
CA VAL A 218 20.10 34.93 -12.14
C VAL A 218 19.38 35.52 -10.92
N VAL A 219 19.41 36.87 -10.77
CA VAL A 219 18.72 37.56 -9.67
C VAL A 219 17.22 37.30 -9.70
N LEU A 220 16.57 37.39 -10.89
CA LEU A 220 15.15 37.12 -11.03
C LEU A 220 14.81 35.65 -10.76
N ALA A 221 15.66 34.69 -11.18
CA ALA A 221 15.49 33.28 -10.91
C ALA A 221 15.61 32.98 -9.40
N VAL A 222 16.58 33.55 -8.71
CA VAL A 222 16.73 33.42 -7.24
C VAL A 222 15.48 33.96 -6.53
N PHE A 223 15.02 35.16 -6.91
CA PHE A 223 13.79 35.73 -6.35
C PHE A 223 12.58 34.85 -6.61
N ALA A 224 12.43 34.32 -7.82
CA ALA A 224 11.34 33.40 -8.18
C ALA A 224 11.39 32.10 -7.36
N ILE A 225 12.59 31.56 -7.10
CA ILE A 225 12.79 30.39 -6.25
C ILE A 225 12.36 30.70 -4.80
N ILE A 226 12.80 31.82 -4.23
CA ILE A 226 12.41 32.23 -2.87
C ILE A 226 10.89 32.38 -2.79
N LEU A 227 10.30 33.06 -3.77
CA LEU A 227 8.84 33.23 -3.84
C LEU A 227 8.11 31.88 -3.97
N GLY A 228 8.62 30.95 -4.79
CA GLY A 228 8.04 29.60 -4.91
C GLY A 228 8.13 28.81 -3.61
N LEU A 229 9.28 28.83 -2.93
CA LEU A 229 9.48 28.14 -1.66
C LEU A 229 8.66 28.73 -0.50
N SER A 230 8.19 29.99 -0.62
CA SER A 230 7.41 30.65 0.45
C SER A 230 6.09 29.93 0.77
N ASN A 231 5.59 29.05 -0.11
CA ASN A 231 4.43 28.20 0.21
C ASN A 231 4.66 27.34 1.46
N HIS A 232 5.91 27.01 1.81
CA HIS A 232 6.25 26.26 3.03
C HIS A 232 5.98 27.04 4.32
N LEU A 233 5.75 28.36 4.26
CA LEU A 233 5.27 29.13 5.41
C LEU A 233 3.90 28.69 5.91
N TYR A 234 3.13 27.98 5.07
CA TYR A 234 1.92 27.28 5.52
C TYR A 234 2.16 26.44 6.76
N LEU A 235 3.26 25.70 6.82
CA LEU A 235 3.54 24.73 7.89
C LEU A 235 3.63 25.41 9.27
N PRO A 236 4.52 26.38 9.52
CA PRO A 236 4.58 27.06 10.83
C PRO A 236 3.32 27.86 11.14
N ILE A 237 2.65 28.46 10.13
CA ILE A 237 1.40 29.20 10.32
C ILE A 237 0.29 28.27 10.78
N ARG A 238 0.12 27.10 10.16
CA ARG A 238 -0.93 26.16 10.53
C ARG A 238 -0.64 25.44 11.84
N SER A 239 0.60 25.00 12.03
CA SER A 239 1.04 24.37 13.26
C SER A 239 0.85 25.27 14.49
N SER A 240 1.10 26.59 14.37
CA SER A 240 0.85 27.52 15.49
C SER A 240 -0.61 27.60 15.94
N LEU A 241 -1.55 27.11 15.14
CA LEU A 241 -2.98 27.00 15.49
C LEU A 241 -3.36 25.67 16.13
N ASN A 242 -2.40 24.77 16.33
CA ASN A 242 -2.56 23.46 16.95
C ASN A 242 -3.70 22.63 16.34
N PRO A 243 -3.71 22.34 15.03
CA PRO A 243 -4.72 21.49 14.44
C PRO A 243 -4.63 20.08 15.03
N ARG A 244 -5.71 19.29 14.97
CA ARG A 244 -5.75 17.93 15.57
C ARG A 244 -4.77 16.95 14.92
N ILE A 245 -4.41 17.17 13.66
CA ILE A 245 -3.33 16.46 12.97
C ILE A 245 -2.26 17.50 12.64
N ASP A 246 -1.15 17.44 13.33
CA ASP A 246 -0.03 18.38 13.23
C ASP A 246 1.29 17.63 13.40
N GLU A 247 1.71 16.93 12.32
CA GLU A 247 2.90 16.12 12.39
C GLU A 247 4.17 16.96 12.40
N ALA A 248 5.13 16.56 13.24
CA ALA A 248 6.39 17.22 13.51
C ALA A 248 6.28 18.58 14.20
N ASP A 249 5.09 19.13 14.47
CA ASP A 249 4.86 20.40 15.17
C ASP A 249 5.81 21.52 14.66
N PRO A 250 5.73 21.90 13.36
CA PRO A 250 6.72 22.78 12.73
C PRO A 250 6.52 24.27 13.05
N GLN A 251 5.93 24.64 14.19
CA GLN A 251 5.69 26.03 14.56
C GLN A 251 6.98 26.81 14.89
N ARG A 252 8.01 26.14 15.42
CA ARG A 252 9.31 26.74 15.73
C ARG A 252 10.31 26.49 14.62
N TRP A 253 11.23 27.43 14.40
CA TRP A 253 12.23 27.34 13.33
C TRP A 253 13.03 26.03 13.31
N ALA A 254 13.41 25.52 14.49
CA ALA A 254 14.13 24.25 14.58
C ALA A 254 13.27 23.08 14.11
N ALA A 255 12.03 22.97 14.60
CA ALA A 255 11.07 21.93 14.21
C ALA A 255 10.69 22.06 12.71
N PHE A 256 10.45 23.28 12.22
CA PHE A 256 10.22 23.54 10.81
C PHE A 256 11.36 23.03 9.92
N LYS A 257 12.62 23.40 10.27
CA LYS A 257 13.78 22.89 9.54
C LYS A 257 13.89 21.37 9.59
N ASP A 258 13.63 20.76 10.75
CA ASP A 258 13.69 19.30 10.94
C ASP A 258 12.57 18.59 10.18
N CYS A 259 11.37 19.19 10.08
CA CYS A 259 10.28 18.73 9.24
C CYS A 259 10.67 18.73 7.76
N ILE A 260 11.16 19.86 7.22
CA ILE A 260 11.57 19.95 5.81
C ILE A 260 12.72 18.98 5.49
N LEU A 261 13.68 18.82 6.41
CA LEU A 261 14.81 17.89 6.26
C LEU A 261 14.45 16.43 6.56
N ARG A 262 13.19 16.14 6.93
CA ARG A 262 12.69 14.80 7.23
C ARG A 262 13.52 14.07 8.30
N LYS A 263 13.98 14.76 9.32
CA LYS A 263 14.89 14.19 10.32
C LYS A 263 14.28 13.09 11.19
N GLN A 264 12.96 12.99 11.29
CA GLN A 264 12.30 11.90 12.01
C GLN A 264 12.48 10.53 11.32
N TYR A 265 12.83 10.54 10.02
CA TYR A 265 13.16 9.31 9.30
C TYR A 265 14.66 9.04 9.38
N LYS A 266 15.06 7.78 9.34
CA LYS A 266 16.48 7.41 9.31
C LYS A 266 17.17 8.14 8.15
N PRO A 267 18.37 8.71 8.35
CA PRO A 267 19.09 9.37 7.28
C PRO A 267 19.36 8.34 6.16
N MET A 268 19.04 8.73 4.93
CA MET A 268 19.35 7.90 3.76
C MET A 268 20.87 7.90 3.56
N THR A 269 21.47 6.72 3.72
CA THR A 269 22.92 6.54 3.48
C THR A 269 23.08 5.89 2.11
N ILE A 270 23.59 6.67 1.14
CA ILE A 270 23.88 6.15 -0.20
C ILE A 270 25.16 5.28 -0.23
N PHE A 271 26.02 5.43 0.78
CA PHE A 271 27.31 4.73 0.85
C PHE A 271 27.21 3.33 1.47
N VAL A 272 26.26 3.11 2.37
CA VAL A 272 26.01 1.80 2.99
C VAL A 272 24.73 1.23 2.41
N ARG A 273 24.86 0.21 1.56
CA ARG A 273 23.69 -0.43 0.91
C ARG A 273 22.86 -1.22 1.91
N GLN A 274 21.54 -1.03 1.88
CA GLN A 274 20.59 -1.75 2.73
C GLN A 274 20.19 -3.11 2.14
N ALA A 275 20.37 -3.29 0.82
CA ALA A 275 20.19 -4.54 0.11
C ALA A 275 21.19 -4.65 -1.05
N PRO A 276 21.49 -5.86 -1.55
CA PRO A 276 22.38 -6.07 -2.70
C PRO A 276 21.89 -5.30 -3.94
N TRP A 277 22.81 -4.82 -4.77
CA TRP A 277 22.49 -4.15 -6.03
C TRP A 277 21.60 -4.99 -6.94
N SER A 278 21.89 -6.30 -7.03
CA SER A 278 21.08 -7.24 -7.82
C SER A 278 19.62 -7.25 -7.40
N PHE A 279 19.36 -7.22 -6.09
CA PHE A 279 17.99 -7.13 -5.55
C PHE A 279 17.32 -5.82 -5.94
N GLN A 280 17.98 -4.68 -5.73
CA GLN A 280 17.39 -3.35 -5.99
C GLN A 280 17.13 -3.11 -7.49
N PHE A 281 18.02 -3.58 -8.37
CA PHE A 281 17.78 -3.55 -9.81
C PHE A 281 16.69 -4.53 -10.25
N SER A 282 16.61 -5.72 -9.64
CA SER A 282 15.54 -6.68 -9.89
C SER A 282 14.17 -6.13 -9.47
N MET A 283 14.10 -5.49 -8.30
CA MET A 283 12.89 -4.81 -7.83
C MET A 283 12.45 -3.70 -8.79
N PHE A 284 13.36 -2.80 -9.20
CA PHE A 284 13.07 -1.77 -10.20
C PHE A 284 12.59 -2.38 -11.52
N TRP A 285 13.26 -3.46 -11.99
CA TRP A 285 12.89 -4.14 -13.23
C TRP A 285 11.49 -4.76 -13.13
N ARG A 286 11.14 -5.36 -12.00
CA ARG A 286 9.79 -5.86 -11.73
C ARG A 286 8.78 -4.72 -11.87
N TYR A 287 8.97 -3.61 -11.15
CA TYR A 287 8.08 -2.46 -11.23
C TYR A 287 7.93 -1.92 -12.66
N PHE A 288 9.03 -1.80 -13.38
CA PHE A 288 8.99 -1.31 -14.76
C PHE A 288 8.29 -2.28 -15.70
N SER A 289 8.53 -3.58 -15.56
CA SER A 289 7.91 -4.61 -16.41
C SER A 289 6.41 -4.76 -16.20
N GLU A 290 5.89 -4.40 -15.02
CA GLU A 290 4.47 -4.51 -14.68
C GLU A 290 3.62 -3.31 -15.13
N GLN A 291 4.22 -2.26 -15.72
CA GLN A 291 3.50 -1.02 -16.00
C GLN A 291 2.33 -1.18 -16.99
N TRP A 292 2.44 -2.04 -17.98
CA TRP A 292 1.44 -2.12 -19.06
C TRP A 292 0.73 -3.46 -19.21
N THR A 293 1.05 -4.45 -18.39
CA THR A 293 0.53 -5.82 -18.55
C THR A 293 0.01 -6.48 -17.29
N GLY A 294 0.07 -5.82 -16.14
CA GLY A 294 -0.20 -6.48 -14.86
C GLY A 294 0.79 -7.65 -14.58
N ALA A 295 0.61 -8.32 -13.47
CA ALA A 295 1.45 -9.47 -13.12
C ALA A 295 1.28 -10.61 -14.15
N GLY A 296 2.30 -10.84 -14.98
CA GLY A 296 2.40 -12.03 -15.84
C GLY A 296 2.19 -11.85 -17.35
N GLY A 297 2.07 -10.62 -17.87
CA GLY A 297 1.82 -10.42 -19.30
C GLY A 297 3.09 -10.21 -20.15
N SER A 298 3.23 -10.99 -21.24
CA SER A 298 4.35 -10.90 -22.18
C SER A 298 4.33 -9.67 -23.12
N TRP A 299 3.21 -8.95 -23.18
CA TRP A 299 3.00 -7.83 -24.11
C TRP A 299 3.75 -6.55 -23.74
N THR A 300 4.03 -6.32 -22.45
CA THR A 300 4.80 -5.17 -21.96
C THR A 300 6.16 -5.06 -22.65
N ILE A 301 6.80 -6.19 -22.87
CA ILE A 301 8.12 -6.24 -23.52
C ILE A 301 8.09 -5.50 -24.85
N LEU A 302 7.00 -5.59 -25.63
CA LEU A 302 6.91 -4.90 -26.92
C LEU A 302 6.87 -3.36 -26.75
N LEU A 303 6.15 -2.83 -25.76
CA LEU A 303 6.16 -1.38 -25.48
C LEU A 303 7.53 -0.93 -24.95
N MET A 304 8.18 -1.74 -24.11
CA MET A 304 9.52 -1.47 -23.63
C MET A 304 10.55 -1.47 -24.77
N LEU A 305 10.48 -2.45 -25.65
CA LEU A 305 11.34 -2.52 -26.86
C LEU A 305 11.06 -1.35 -27.80
N ALA A 306 9.79 -0.98 -28.00
CA ALA A 306 9.42 0.20 -28.78
C ALA A 306 10.01 1.47 -28.16
N GLY A 307 9.90 1.65 -26.84
CA GLY A 307 10.50 2.80 -26.15
C GLY A 307 12.02 2.82 -26.26
N ALA A 308 12.70 1.69 -26.06
CA ALA A 308 14.15 1.60 -26.20
C ALA A 308 14.59 1.91 -27.65
N PHE A 309 13.90 1.37 -28.64
CA PHE A 309 14.12 1.69 -30.06
C PHE A 309 13.87 3.18 -30.33
N GLY A 310 12.78 3.73 -29.79
CA GLY A 310 12.46 5.14 -29.93
C GLY A 310 13.48 6.06 -29.29
N ALA A 311 14.11 5.66 -28.18
CA ALA A 311 15.21 6.40 -27.57
C ALA A 311 16.42 6.51 -28.54
N VAL A 312 16.78 5.41 -29.20
CA VAL A 312 17.84 5.41 -30.21
C VAL A 312 17.48 6.34 -31.38
N ILE A 313 16.27 6.25 -31.91
CA ILE A 313 15.80 7.14 -32.99
C ILE A 313 15.80 8.60 -32.55
N HIS A 314 15.34 8.90 -31.33
CA HIS A 314 15.34 10.26 -30.76
C HIS A 314 16.75 10.82 -30.68
N TYR A 315 17.72 10.05 -30.17
CA TYR A 315 19.13 10.45 -30.13
C TYR A 315 19.68 10.77 -31.54
N LEU A 316 19.41 9.92 -32.53
CA LEU A 316 19.90 10.08 -33.88
C LEU A 316 19.25 11.29 -34.58
N LYS A 317 17.96 11.58 -34.32
CA LYS A 317 17.20 12.61 -35.02
C LYS A 317 17.26 13.98 -34.35
N HIS A 318 17.25 14.07 -33.02
CA HIS A 318 17.27 15.34 -32.30
C HIS A 318 17.93 15.26 -30.93
N ARG A 319 19.24 15.34 -30.87
CA ARG A 319 20.06 15.15 -29.69
C ARG A 319 19.71 16.07 -28.51
N ARG A 320 19.32 17.35 -28.77
CA ARG A 320 19.04 18.32 -27.71
C ARG A 320 17.87 17.86 -26.81
N THR A 321 16.72 17.56 -27.40
CA THR A 321 15.57 17.09 -26.62
C THR A 321 15.77 15.67 -26.09
N PHE A 322 16.57 14.84 -26.77
CA PHE A 322 16.98 13.56 -26.24
C PHE A 322 17.71 13.68 -24.88
N ILE A 323 18.69 14.60 -24.80
CA ILE A 323 19.44 14.86 -23.54
C ILE A 323 18.49 15.25 -22.40
N LEU A 324 17.46 16.06 -22.69
CA LEU A 324 16.47 16.44 -21.68
C LEU A 324 15.66 15.22 -21.18
N ILE A 325 15.06 14.48 -22.12
CA ILE A 325 14.19 13.33 -21.76
C ILE A 325 15.02 12.21 -21.11
N ALA A 326 16.22 11.93 -21.64
CA ALA A 326 17.14 10.95 -21.04
C ALA A 326 17.60 11.37 -19.67
N GLY A 327 17.94 12.65 -19.47
CA GLY A 327 18.30 13.18 -18.16
C GLY A 327 17.17 13.03 -17.15
N LEU A 328 15.92 13.34 -17.53
CA LEU A 328 14.75 13.15 -16.67
C LEU A 328 14.54 11.67 -16.34
N PHE A 329 14.55 10.80 -17.35
CA PHE A 329 14.42 9.37 -17.13
C PHE A 329 15.49 8.82 -16.17
N LEU A 330 16.76 9.18 -16.38
CA LEU A 330 17.87 8.73 -15.52
C LEU A 330 17.76 9.23 -14.10
N MET A 331 17.39 10.52 -13.92
CA MET A 331 17.24 11.12 -12.57
C MET A 331 16.04 10.48 -11.82
N LEU A 332 14.96 10.16 -12.50
CA LEU A 332 13.73 9.63 -11.91
C LEU A 332 13.70 8.09 -11.85
N THR A 333 14.77 7.41 -12.29
CA THR A 333 14.93 5.96 -12.22
C THR A 333 16.27 5.57 -11.61
N LEU A 334 17.35 5.52 -12.38
CA LEU A 334 18.66 5.02 -11.91
C LEU A 334 19.21 5.81 -10.72
N PHE A 335 19.09 7.13 -10.73
CA PHE A 335 19.48 7.94 -9.57
C PHE A 335 18.64 7.58 -8.34
N LEU A 336 17.33 7.37 -8.50
CA LEU A 336 16.47 6.99 -7.38
C LEU A 336 16.80 5.59 -6.81
N ILE A 337 17.21 4.61 -7.62
CA ILE A 337 17.69 3.31 -7.10
C ILE A 337 18.85 3.53 -6.14
N VAL A 338 19.80 4.41 -6.53
CA VAL A 338 20.98 4.73 -5.69
C VAL A 338 20.56 5.50 -4.45
N TYR A 339 19.74 6.52 -4.61
CA TYR A 339 19.36 7.47 -3.56
C TYR A 339 18.42 6.86 -2.52
N MET A 340 17.36 6.18 -2.94
CA MET A 340 16.36 5.60 -2.05
C MET A 340 16.89 4.40 -1.28
N ASN A 341 17.82 3.63 -1.88
CA ASN A 341 18.52 2.54 -1.21
C ASN A 341 17.60 1.59 -0.44
N PHE A 342 16.50 1.14 -1.08
CA PHE A 342 15.48 0.29 -0.45
C PHE A 342 16.03 -1.01 0.09
N THR A 343 15.41 -1.50 1.18
CA THR A 343 15.73 -2.78 1.81
C THR A 343 15.02 -3.92 1.07
N ASP A 344 15.40 -5.16 1.39
CA ASP A 344 14.71 -6.38 0.94
C ASP A 344 13.47 -6.72 1.80
N HIS A 345 13.23 -5.94 2.86
CA HIS A 345 12.11 -6.10 3.79
C HIS A 345 11.09 -4.94 3.72
N GLU A 346 10.89 -4.35 2.52
CA GLU A 346 9.90 -3.29 2.35
C GLU A 346 8.47 -3.82 2.57
N VAL A 347 7.73 -3.13 3.42
CA VAL A 347 6.34 -3.49 3.77
C VAL A 347 5.35 -3.16 2.65
N ARG A 348 5.70 -2.17 1.79
CA ARG A 348 4.89 -1.69 0.66
C ARG A 348 5.73 -1.74 -0.60
N ASP A 349 5.14 -2.09 -1.73
CA ASP A 349 5.76 -1.85 -3.04
C ASP A 349 6.04 -0.36 -3.22
N ARG A 350 7.22 -0.04 -3.77
CA ARG A 350 7.76 1.33 -3.88
C ARG A 350 7.77 1.83 -5.33
N ASP A 351 6.94 1.27 -6.18
CA ASP A 351 6.84 1.56 -7.62
C ASP A 351 6.44 3.02 -7.90
N TYR A 352 5.61 3.61 -7.06
CA TYR A 352 5.15 5.00 -7.16
C TYR A 352 6.31 6.03 -7.11
N PHE A 353 7.44 5.73 -6.48
CA PHE A 353 8.63 6.61 -6.56
C PHE A 353 9.21 6.68 -7.97
N TYR A 354 9.07 5.62 -8.76
CA TYR A 354 9.57 5.53 -10.13
C TYR A 354 8.53 5.91 -11.18
N ALA A 355 7.27 6.11 -10.81
CA ALA A 355 6.16 6.40 -11.71
C ALA A 355 6.47 7.55 -12.67
N HIS A 356 7.08 8.64 -12.16
CA HIS A 356 7.49 9.77 -12.98
C HIS A 356 8.53 9.39 -14.04
N GLY A 357 9.48 8.49 -13.72
CA GLY A 357 10.45 7.97 -14.69
C GLY A 357 9.77 7.16 -15.80
N PHE A 358 8.80 6.33 -15.43
CA PHE A 358 8.02 5.54 -16.39
C PHE A 358 7.21 6.43 -17.34
N ILE A 359 6.65 7.54 -16.82
CA ILE A 359 5.96 8.56 -17.64
C ILE A 359 6.91 9.19 -18.66
N PHE A 360 8.15 9.57 -18.27
CA PHE A 360 9.13 10.16 -19.17
C PHE A 360 9.78 9.16 -20.14
N PHE A 361 9.58 7.86 -19.96
CA PHE A 361 9.91 6.85 -20.95
C PHE A 361 8.92 6.83 -22.15
N CYS A 362 7.65 7.17 -21.92
CA CYS A 362 6.59 7.04 -22.91
C CYS A 362 6.75 7.90 -24.17
N PRO A 363 7.32 9.14 -24.15
CA PRO A 363 7.64 9.88 -25.37
C PRO A 363 8.44 9.07 -26.41
N TRP A 364 9.34 8.17 -25.96
CA TRP A 364 10.11 7.32 -26.87
C TRP A 364 9.24 6.27 -27.56
N ILE A 365 8.19 5.75 -26.91
CA ILE A 365 7.20 4.88 -27.57
C ILE A 365 6.55 5.62 -28.74
N GLY A 366 6.15 6.89 -28.54
CA GLY A 366 5.60 7.73 -29.59
C GLY A 366 6.59 8.00 -30.75
N VAL A 367 7.87 8.25 -30.42
CA VAL A 367 8.93 8.42 -31.41
C VAL A 367 9.13 7.16 -32.24
N ALA A 368 9.15 5.97 -31.59
CA ALA A 368 9.23 4.69 -32.30
C ALA A 368 8.05 4.50 -33.28
N PHE A 369 6.85 4.75 -32.82
CA PHE A 369 5.64 4.58 -33.59
C PHE A 369 5.58 5.56 -34.81
N ALA A 370 6.01 6.81 -34.58
CA ALA A 370 6.14 7.76 -35.68
C ALA A 370 7.15 7.27 -36.74
N TYR A 371 8.29 6.74 -36.32
CA TYR A 371 9.31 6.20 -37.23
C TYR A 371 8.80 4.98 -37.98
N LEU A 372 8.17 4.03 -37.31
CA LEU A 372 7.58 2.84 -37.94
C LEU A 372 6.46 3.22 -38.91
N ALA A 373 5.63 4.20 -38.58
CA ALA A 373 4.60 4.72 -39.47
C ALA A 373 5.19 5.40 -40.71
N ASP A 374 6.33 6.11 -40.61
CA ASP A 374 7.05 6.68 -41.76
C ASP A 374 7.58 5.59 -42.70
N LEU A 375 8.04 4.45 -42.16
CA LEU A 375 8.45 3.32 -42.99
C LEU A 375 7.26 2.77 -43.81
N THR A 376 6.07 2.68 -43.22
CA THR A 376 4.86 2.26 -43.96
C THR A 376 4.45 3.31 -44.97
N ALA A 377 4.61 4.61 -44.65
CA ALA A 377 4.26 5.73 -45.52
C ALA A 377 5.16 5.81 -46.79
N SER A 378 6.36 5.25 -46.74
CA SER A 378 7.29 5.19 -47.89
C SER A 378 6.99 4.06 -48.87
N THR A 379 6.05 3.16 -48.56
CA THR A 379 5.70 2.03 -49.42
C THR A 379 4.65 2.39 -50.48
N LYS A 380 4.56 1.60 -51.57
CA LYS A 380 3.50 1.74 -52.57
C LYS A 380 2.08 1.52 -52.04
N TRP A 381 1.96 0.82 -50.92
CA TRP A 381 0.70 0.52 -50.24
C TRP A 381 0.36 1.53 -49.10
N SER A 382 1.09 2.63 -49.00
CA SER A 382 1.01 3.62 -47.94
C SER A 382 -0.41 4.14 -47.64
N ARG A 383 -1.27 4.21 -48.68
CA ARG A 383 -2.67 4.68 -48.50
C ARG A 383 -3.46 3.84 -47.51
N TRP A 384 -3.22 2.53 -47.46
CA TRP A 384 -3.91 1.60 -46.60
C TRP A 384 -3.04 1.17 -45.40
N LEU A 385 -1.76 0.91 -45.65
CA LEU A 385 -0.86 0.36 -44.65
C LEU A 385 -0.59 1.32 -43.50
N THR A 386 -0.41 2.61 -43.75
CA THR A 386 -0.13 3.60 -42.72
C THR A 386 -1.32 3.79 -41.73
N PRO A 387 -2.57 4.01 -42.20
CA PRO A 387 -3.72 4.07 -41.28
C PRO A 387 -3.92 2.79 -40.47
N VAL A 388 -3.78 1.62 -41.10
CA VAL A 388 -3.91 0.32 -40.42
C VAL A 388 -2.82 0.17 -39.36
N ALA A 389 -1.55 0.46 -39.70
CA ALA A 389 -0.46 0.39 -38.73
C ALA A 389 -0.70 1.30 -37.53
N LEU A 390 -1.14 2.55 -37.74
CA LEU A 390 -1.46 3.48 -36.64
C LEU A 390 -2.66 3.01 -35.81
N ALA A 391 -3.70 2.47 -36.45
CA ALA A 391 -4.84 1.91 -35.74
C ALA A 391 -4.43 0.73 -34.84
N VAL A 392 -3.55 -0.16 -35.32
CA VAL A 392 -2.98 -1.26 -34.56
C VAL A 392 -2.14 -0.74 -33.40
N MET A 393 -1.30 0.27 -33.61
CA MET A 393 -0.48 0.88 -32.55
C MET A 393 -1.35 1.51 -31.44
N ILE A 394 -2.41 2.22 -31.81
CA ILE A 394 -3.38 2.80 -30.86
C ILE A 394 -4.09 1.69 -30.10
N ALA A 395 -4.63 0.68 -30.79
CA ALA A 395 -5.32 -0.43 -30.17
C ALA A 395 -4.40 -1.22 -29.24
N PHE A 396 -3.15 -1.44 -29.63
CA PHE A 396 -2.13 -2.08 -28.82
C PHE A 396 -1.81 -1.29 -27.55
N THR A 397 -1.60 0.03 -27.66
CA THR A 397 -1.36 0.88 -26.49
C THR A 397 -2.59 0.93 -25.58
N PHE A 398 -3.80 1.02 -26.18
CA PHE A 398 -5.04 1.07 -25.42
C PHE A 398 -5.37 -0.27 -24.75
N SER A 399 -4.80 -1.40 -25.21
CA SER A 399 -5.01 -2.70 -24.59
C SER A 399 -4.53 -2.73 -23.12
N SER A 400 -3.52 -1.94 -22.74
CA SER A 400 -3.07 -1.81 -21.35
C SER A 400 -4.17 -1.30 -20.39
N TYR A 401 -5.13 -0.51 -20.91
CA TYR A 401 -6.32 -0.14 -20.15
C TYR A 401 -7.13 -1.37 -19.72
N PHE A 402 -7.43 -2.27 -20.64
CA PHE A 402 -8.24 -3.45 -20.34
C PHE A 402 -7.52 -4.44 -19.42
N VAL A 403 -6.21 -4.59 -19.60
CA VAL A 403 -5.39 -5.49 -18.78
C VAL A 403 -5.30 -5.00 -17.35
N ASN A 404 -5.08 -3.70 -17.16
CA ASN A 404 -4.91 -3.10 -15.84
C ASN A 404 -6.25 -2.70 -15.19
N PHE A 405 -7.38 -2.68 -15.94
CA PHE A 405 -8.66 -2.17 -15.45
C PHE A 405 -9.10 -2.78 -14.12
N ARG A 406 -9.08 -4.11 -14.02
CA ARG A 406 -9.57 -4.82 -12.83
C ARG A 406 -8.77 -4.46 -11.56
N THR A 407 -7.45 -4.31 -11.67
CA THR A 407 -6.57 -4.00 -10.54
C THR A 407 -6.64 -2.53 -10.13
N HIS A 408 -7.16 -1.66 -11.02
CA HIS A 408 -7.28 -0.22 -10.80
C HIS A 408 -8.74 0.24 -10.61
N ASP A 409 -9.73 -0.66 -10.67
CA ASP A 409 -11.13 -0.30 -10.39
C ASP A 409 -11.34 -0.18 -8.88
N ARG A 410 -11.39 1.06 -8.38
CA ARG A 410 -11.64 1.40 -6.97
C ARG A 410 -13.10 1.73 -6.66
N ARG A 411 -14.00 1.50 -7.61
CA ARG A 411 -15.44 1.71 -7.38
C ARG A 411 -15.95 0.70 -6.36
N GLY A 412 -16.67 1.20 -5.36
CA GLY A 412 -17.21 0.34 -4.31
C GLY A 412 -16.16 -0.19 -3.33
N ASP A 413 -14.89 0.20 -3.45
CA ASP A 413 -13.87 -0.11 -2.45
C ASP A 413 -14.06 0.81 -1.22
N TYR A 414 -14.66 0.23 -0.19
CA TYR A 414 -14.85 0.85 1.12
C TYR A 414 -14.01 0.17 2.21
N ASN A 415 -13.09 -0.73 1.85
CA ASN A 415 -12.36 -1.54 2.83
C ASN A 415 -11.62 -0.68 3.87
N ALA A 416 -10.86 0.33 3.45
CA ALA A 416 -10.15 1.22 4.37
C ALA A 416 -11.11 2.06 5.23
N HIS A 417 -12.18 2.58 4.63
CA HIS A 417 -13.20 3.35 5.35
C HIS A 417 -13.89 2.52 6.43
N ASP A 418 -14.37 1.32 6.06
CA ASP A 418 -15.12 0.49 6.98
C ASP A 418 -14.21 -0.13 8.04
N TYR A 419 -12.95 -0.42 7.70
CA TYR A 419 -11.95 -0.86 8.68
C TYR A 419 -11.72 0.19 9.76
N GLY A 420 -11.48 1.46 9.38
CA GLY A 420 -11.34 2.57 10.34
C GLY A 420 -12.59 2.82 11.16
N TYR A 421 -13.78 2.77 10.52
CA TYR A 421 -15.07 2.89 11.21
C TYR A 421 -15.27 1.78 12.25
N ASN A 422 -15.05 0.52 11.86
CA ASN A 422 -15.26 -0.65 12.70
C ASN A 422 -14.30 -0.66 13.91
N MET A 423 -13.05 -0.27 13.68
CA MET A 423 -12.06 -0.17 14.77
C MET A 423 -12.44 0.90 15.80
N LEU A 424 -12.84 2.10 15.36
CA LEU A 424 -13.32 3.15 16.26
C LEU A 424 -14.63 2.78 16.95
N ALA A 425 -15.52 2.06 16.28
CA ALA A 425 -16.80 1.61 16.84
C ALA A 425 -16.61 0.55 17.93
N THR A 426 -15.52 -0.22 17.89
CA THR A 426 -15.16 -1.19 18.93
C THR A 426 -14.86 -0.53 20.26
N VAL A 427 -14.20 0.64 20.22
CA VAL A 427 -13.72 1.33 21.43
C VAL A 427 -14.88 1.91 22.22
N ALA A 428 -14.91 1.69 23.52
CA ALA A 428 -15.90 2.27 24.42
C ALA A 428 -15.83 3.81 24.46
N PRO A 429 -16.92 4.51 24.85
CA PRO A 429 -16.94 5.98 24.93
C PRO A 429 -15.77 6.54 25.76
N ASN A 430 -15.20 7.67 25.28
CA ASN A 430 -14.04 8.34 25.88
C ASN A 430 -12.78 7.46 26.04
N GLY A 431 -12.70 6.34 25.30
CA GLY A 431 -11.55 5.44 25.36
C GLY A 431 -10.32 5.99 24.65
N LEU A 432 -9.22 5.26 24.78
CA LEU A 432 -8.04 5.43 23.95
C LEU A 432 -7.70 4.11 23.24
N ILE A 433 -7.10 4.19 22.07
CA ILE A 433 -6.67 3.02 21.29
C ILE A 433 -5.25 3.19 20.80
N PHE A 434 -4.39 2.24 21.14
CA PHE A 434 -3.05 2.12 20.57
C PHE A 434 -3.13 1.48 19.18
N THR A 435 -2.55 2.14 18.18
CA THR A 435 -2.43 1.66 16.80
C THR A 435 -0.96 1.44 16.45
N ASN A 436 -0.69 0.59 15.45
CA ASN A 436 0.68 0.19 15.11
C ASN A 436 1.40 1.18 14.19
N GLY A 437 0.72 1.63 13.12
CA GLY A 437 1.30 2.48 12.07
C GLY A 437 0.25 3.16 11.19
N ASP A 438 0.59 3.42 9.92
CA ASP A 438 -0.19 4.27 9.03
C ASP A 438 -1.54 3.64 8.65
N ASN A 439 -1.55 2.36 8.29
CA ASN A 439 -2.73 1.65 7.79
C ASN A 439 -3.87 1.47 8.82
N ASP A 440 -3.56 1.51 10.10
CA ASP A 440 -4.55 1.42 11.19
C ASP A 440 -4.72 2.74 11.96
N THR A 441 -4.00 3.79 11.55
CA THR A 441 -4.12 5.14 12.14
C THR A 441 -4.81 6.12 11.19
N PHE A 442 -4.34 6.22 9.95
CA PHE A 442 -4.83 7.23 9.00
C PHE A 442 -6.30 7.06 8.61
N PRO A 443 -6.83 5.83 8.44
CA PRO A 443 -8.27 5.65 8.30
C PRO A 443 -9.07 6.13 9.52
N LEU A 444 -8.54 5.96 10.74
CA LEU A 444 -9.20 6.45 11.96
C LEU A 444 -9.25 7.98 11.98
N TRP A 445 -8.14 8.64 11.66
CA TRP A 445 -8.10 10.11 11.56
C TRP A 445 -9.09 10.63 10.53
N PHE A 446 -9.19 9.98 9.35
CA PHE A 446 -10.19 10.33 8.35
C PHE A 446 -11.62 10.19 8.91
N ILE A 447 -11.94 9.09 9.55
CA ILE A 447 -13.26 8.84 10.13
C ILE A 447 -13.57 9.87 11.23
N GLN A 448 -12.59 10.24 12.05
CA GLN A 448 -12.76 11.23 13.09
C GLN A 448 -12.94 12.64 12.51
N GLU A 449 -12.05 13.09 11.63
CA GLU A 449 -12.00 14.48 11.22
C GLU A 449 -12.97 14.80 10.09
N VAL A 450 -13.10 13.91 9.10
CA VAL A 450 -13.94 14.14 7.91
C VAL A 450 -15.37 13.66 8.12
N LYS A 451 -15.56 12.51 8.79
CA LYS A 451 -16.90 11.94 9.06
C LYS A 451 -17.47 12.35 10.41
N ASN A 452 -16.71 13.07 11.23
CA ASN A 452 -17.10 13.54 12.56
C ASN A 452 -17.61 12.42 13.48
N PHE A 453 -16.98 11.23 13.39
CA PHE A 453 -17.37 10.04 14.14
C PHE A 453 -16.32 9.69 15.20
N ARG A 454 -16.77 9.44 16.45
CA ARG A 454 -15.96 9.03 17.60
C ARG A 454 -14.75 9.94 17.87
N LYS A 455 -14.94 11.26 17.83
CA LYS A 455 -13.94 12.26 18.24
C LYS A 455 -13.62 12.24 19.75
N ASP A 456 -14.43 11.53 20.53
CA ASP A 456 -14.21 11.23 21.93
C ASP A 456 -13.06 10.24 22.16
N VAL A 457 -12.77 9.38 21.20
CA VAL A 457 -11.69 8.39 21.27
C VAL A 457 -10.34 9.02 20.94
N ARG A 458 -9.34 8.79 21.81
CA ARG A 458 -7.96 9.20 21.51
C ARG A 458 -7.22 8.07 20.78
N VAL A 459 -6.83 8.32 19.55
CA VAL A 459 -5.95 7.43 18.77
C VAL A 459 -4.50 7.72 19.17
N VAL A 460 -3.75 6.66 19.48
CA VAL A 460 -2.35 6.72 19.92
C VAL A 460 -1.50 5.83 19.03
N ASN A 461 -0.81 6.43 18.06
CA ASN A 461 0.07 5.71 17.15
C ASN A 461 1.40 5.37 17.84
N LEU A 462 1.71 4.07 17.97
CA LEU A 462 2.93 3.57 18.63
C LEU A 462 4.22 3.99 17.90
N SER A 463 4.18 4.12 16.57
CA SER A 463 5.34 4.57 15.82
C SER A 463 5.66 6.03 16.11
N LEU A 464 4.63 6.90 16.16
CA LEU A 464 4.76 8.33 16.46
C LEU A 464 5.10 8.59 17.93
N LEU A 465 4.76 7.69 18.87
CA LEU A 465 5.18 7.79 20.27
C LEU A 465 6.69 7.82 20.48
N ASN A 466 7.49 7.48 19.48
CA ASN A 466 8.94 7.67 19.54
C ASN A 466 9.37 9.14 19.35
N THR A 467 8.44 10.05 19.10
CA THR A 467 8.72 11.46 18.84
C THR A 467 8.19 12.37 19.96
N PRO A 468 9.02 13.32 20.44
CA PRO A 468 8.61 14.22 21.52
C PRO A 468 7.39 15.09 21.21
N TRP A 469 7.26 15.56 19.96
CA TRP A 469 6.15 16.39 19.50
C TRP A 469 4.81 15.66 19.62
N TYR A 470 4.77 14.36 19.33
CA TYR A 470 3.52 13.60 19.41
C TYR A 470 3.08 13.33 20.85
N ILE A 471 4.03 13.00 21.75
CA ILE A 471 3.74 12.87 23.19
C ILE A 471 3.21 14.19 23.74
N TRP A 472 3.79 15.33 23.33
CA TRP A 472 3.31 16.64 23.71
C TRP A 472 1.85 16.88 23.24
N GLN A 473 1.51 16.51 22.00
CA GLN A 473 0.14 16.64 21.47
C GLN A 473 -0.86 15.76 22.23
N LEU A 474 -0.49 14.54 22.57
CA LEU A 474 -1.35 13.65 23.38
C LEU A 474 -1.66 14.25 24.75
N LYS A 475 -0.74 14.99 25.32
CA LYS A 475 -0.86 15.64 26.63
C LYS A 475 -1.67 16.95 26.58
N HIS A 476 -1.56 17.73 25.51
CA HIS A 476 -2.06 19.11 25.46
C HIS A 476 -3.28 19.33 24.54
N ILE A 477 -3.50 18.47 23.55
CA ILE A 477 -4.58 18.60 22.56
C ILE A 477 -5.71 17.61 22.85
N GLU A 478 -6.96 18.08 22.84
CA GLU A 478 -8.15 17.27 23.11
C GLU A 478 -8.36 16.13 22.09
N PRO A 479 -8.80 14.95 22.56
CA PRO A 479 -8.97 14.49 23.94
C PRO A 479 -7.62 14.25 24.62
N LYS A 480 -7.30 15.03 25.65
CA LYS A 480 -6.02 14.94 26.36
C LYS A 480 -5.86 13.63 27.11
N LEU A 481 -4.62 13.15 27.20
CA LEU A 481 -4.22 12.03 28.04
C LEU A 481 -3.45 12.53 29.26
N ASP A 482 -3.63 11.86 30.41
CA ASP A 482 -2.77 12.08 31.55
C ASP A 482 -1.42 11.43 31.27
N ILE A 483 -0.36 12.26 31.27
CA ILE A 483 1.03 11.87 31.02
C ILE A 483 1.88 12.52 32.10
N SER A 484 2.62 11.72 32.86
CA SER A 484 3.36 12.19 34.04
C SER A 484 4.58 13.05 33.67
N PHE A 485 5.21 12.80 32.54
CA PHE A 485 6.40 13.52 32.09
C PHE A 485 6.13 15.00 31.88
N THR A 486 7.01 15.86 32.40
CA THR A 486 7.04 17.28 32.04
C THR A 486 7.46 17.45 30.58
N ASP A 487 7.14 18.58 29.95
CA ASP A 487 7.51 18.84 28.55
C ASP A 487 9.04 18.82 28.34
N LYS A 488 9.81 19.13 29.39
CA LYS A 488 11.27 18.99 29.35
C LYS A 488 11.69 17.53 29.31
N GLU A 489 11.15 16.71 30.20
CA GLU A 489 11.46 15.27 30.25
C GLU A 489 11.05 14.57 28.96
N VAL A 490 9.90 14.92 28.36
CA VAL A 490 9.48 14.39 27.05
C VAL A 490 10.57 14.60 25.98
N ASN A 491 11.22 15.78 25.95
CA ASN A 491 12.30 16.08 25.02
C ASN A 491 13.62 15.34 25.33
N GLU A 492 13.77 14.86 26.56
CA GLU A 492 14.96 14.15 27.04
C GLU A 492 14.82 12.62 26.96
N LEU A 493 13.61 12.08 26.70
CA LEU A 493 13.40 10.65 26.53
C LEU A 493 14.30 10.08 25.43
N ARG A 494 14.96 8.97 25.74
CA ARG A 494 15.82 8.24 24.78
C ARG A 494 15.65 6.74 24.97
N PRO A 495 15.84 5.93 23.91
CA PRO A 495 15.92 4.47 24.04
C PRO A 495 17.10 4.10 24.96
N PHE A 496 16.90 3.06 25.76
CA PHE A 496 17.96 2.51 26.63
C PHE A 496 17.95 0.97 26.59
N ARG A 497 19.00 0.35 27.12
CA ARG A 497 19.04 -1.11 27.31
C ARG A 497 18.66 -1.41 28.76
N ASP A 498 17.73 -2.36 28.93
CA ASP A 498 17.39 -2.88 30.25
C ASP A 498 18.48 -3.82 30.79
N ARG A 499 18.24 -4.41 31.98
CA ARG A 499 19.18 -5.31 32.66
C ARG A 499 19.45 -6.60 31.86
N ASP A 500 18.49 -7.02 31.04
CA ASP A 500 18.55 -8.21 30.22
C ASP A 500 19.13 -7.92 28.81
N GLY A 501 19.56 -6.67 28.56
CA GLY A 501 20.14 -6.21 27.29
C GLY A 501 19.10 -5.90 26.20
N LYS A 502 17.80 -6.02 26.47
CA LYS A 502 16.72 -5.65 25.53
C LYS A 502 16.67 -4.13 25.37
N ILE A 503 16.48 -3.67 24.13
CA ILE A 503 16.30 -2.24 23.86
C ILE A 503 14.86 -1.85 24.20
N VAL A 504 14.71 -0.93 25.14
CA VAL A 504 13.45 -0.27 25.48
C VAL A 504 13.37 1.03 24.67
N MET A 505 12.38 1.12 23.81
CA MET A 505 12.16 2.29 22.95
C MET A 505 11.41 3.39 23.70
N VAL A 506 11.44 4.63 23.19
CA VAL A 506 10.67 5.74 23.78
C VAL A 506 9.18 5.43 23.80
N LYS A 507 8.65 4.79 22.74
CA LYS A 507 7.26 4.35 22.67
C LYS A 507 6.86 3.44 23.84
N ASP A 508 7.76 2.55 24.27
CA ASP A 508 7.47 1.59 25.36
C ASP A 508 7.35 2.30 26.70
N ILE A 509 8.24 3.30 26.91
CA ILE A 509 8.23 4.15 28.11
C ILE A 509 6.94 4.98 28.16
N ALA A 510 6.62 5.67 27.07
CA ALA A 510 5.48 6.56 26.97
C ALA A 510 4.14 5.78 27.02
N ALA A 511 4.05 4.64 26.34
CA ALA A 511 2.85 3.80 26.36
C ALA A 511 2.57 3.26 27.79
N LYS A 512 3.62 2.82 28.49
CA LYS A 512 3.48 2.38 29.88
C LYS A 512 2.97 3.51 30.77
N ASP A 513 3.54 4.70 30.72
CA ASP A 513 3.09 5.86 31.49
C ASP A 513 1.63 6.21 31.16
N ILE A 514 1.25 6.22 29.89
CA ILE A 514 -0.13 6.47 29.45
C ILE A 514 -1.08 5.43 30.06
N ILE A 515 -0.73 4.14 30.03
CA ILE A 515 -1.57 3.08 30.59
C ILE A 515 -1.70 3.27 32.10
N ASP A 516 -0.59 3.42 32.82
CA ASP A 516 -0.56 3.52 34.29
C ASP A 516 -1.37 4.74 34.77
N ARG A 517 -1.35 5.85 34.03
CA ARG A 517 -2.04 7.10 34.43
C ARG A 517 -3.52 7.15 34.02
N ASN A 518 -3.92 6.44 32.97
CA ASN A 518 -5.28 6.55 32.44
C ASN A 518 -6.18 5.34 32.71
N GLN A 519 -5.64 4.19 33.15
CA GLN A 519 -6.41 2.94 33.38
C GLN A 519 -7.59 3.08 34.36
N GLY A 520 -7.58 4.06 35.28
CA GLY A 520 -8.67 4.32 36.22
C GLY A 520 -9.76 5.25 35.64
N ASN A 521 -9.48 5.97 34.57
CA ASN A 521 -10.31 7.07 34.10
C ASN A 521 -10.85 6.84 32.67
N ARG A 522 -10.20 5.99 31.89
CA ARG A 522 -10.55 5.74 30.47
C ARG A 522 -10.41 4.27 30.13
N PRO A 523 -11.32 3.70 29.31
CA PRO A 523 -11.10 2.41 28.67
C PRO A 523 -9.88 2.47 27.74
N ILE A 524 -8.99 1.48 27.87
CA ILE A 524 -7.76 1.38 27.08
C ILE A 524 -7.86 0.21 26.12
N TYR A 525 -7.49 0.43 24.88
CA TYR A 525 -7.54 -0.57 23.83
C TYR A 525 -6.23 -0.66 23.06
N PHE A 526 -5.95 -1.84 22.52
CA PHE A 526 -4.92 -2.09 21.53
C PHE A 526 -5.57 -2.60 20.26
N ALA A 527 -5.25 -2.00 19.11
CA ALA A 527 -5.68 -2.52 17.84
C ALA A 527 -5.11 -3.93 17.61
N VAL A 528 -5.86 -4.80 16.93
CA VAL A 528 -5.39 -6.15 16.59
C VAL A 528 -4.15 -6.16 15.65
N THR A 529 -3.81 -5.02 15.07
CA THR A 529 -2.64 -4.80 14.21
C THR A 529 -1.36 -4.53 14.99
N VAL A 530 -1.44 -4.29 16.30
CA VAL A 530 -0.26 -4.09 17.14
C VAL A 530 0.55 -5.38 17.21
N ALA A 531 1.82 -5.31 16.79
CA ALA A 531 2.67 -6.50 16.67
C ALA A 531 3.28 -6.95 18.02
N ASP A 532 3.48 -6.02 18.95
CA ASP A 532 4.04 -6.28 20.28
C ASP A 532 3.23 -5.50 21.31
N TYR A 533 2.53 -6.20 22.18
CA TYR A 533 1.73 -5.62 23.28
C TYR A 533 2.57 -5.30 24.51
N MET A 534 3.88 -5.25 24.41
CA MET A 534 4.81 -4.81 25.47
C MET A 534 4.64 -5.61 26.78
N GLY A 535 4.27 -6.89 26.68
CA GLY A 535 4.04 -7.77 27.84
C GLY A 535 2.66 -7.67 28.48
N TYR A 536 1.73 -6.90 27.90
CA TYR A 536 0.35 -6.80 28.39
C TYR A 536 -0.57 -7.92 27.89
N ASP A 537 -0.07 -8.91 27.12
CA ASP A 537 -0.89 -10.00 26.57
C ASP A 537 -1.83 -10.67 27.60
N PRO A 538 -1.42 -10.97 28.84
CA PRO A 538 -2.30 -11.56 29.85
C PRO A 538 -3.46 -10.65 30.29
N HIS A 539 -3.37 -9.36 30.00
CA HIS A 539 -4.35 -8.34 30.37
C HIS A 539 -5.32 -7.97 29.24
N LEU A 540 -5.24 -8.67 28.11
CA LEU A 540 -5.96 -8.29 26.89
C LEU A 540 -7.18 -9.17 26.64
N VAL A 541 -8.34 -8.54 26.45
CA VAL A 541 -9.61 -9.17 26.12
C VAL A 541 -10.08 -8.71 24.74
N LEU A 542 -10.25 -9.62 23.81
CA LEU A 542 -10.68 -9.30 22.44
C LEU A 542 -12.15 -8.84 22.42
N GLU A 543 -12.41 -7.70 21.74
CA GLU A 543 -13.75 -7.18 21.47
C GLU A 543 -14.02 -6.97 19.97
N GLY A 544 -13.40 -7.76 19.10
CA GLY A 544 -13.51 -7.68 17.63
C GLY A 544 -12.22 -7.23 16.96
N LEU A 545 -12.09 -5.95 16.54
CA LEU A 545 -10.87 -5.42 15.93
C LEU A 545 -9.93 -4.72 16.94
N ALA A 546 -10.22 -4.79 18.23
CA ALA A 546 -9.35 -4.29 19.27
C ALA A 546 -9.41 -5.18 20.52
N PHE A 547 -8.33 -5.18 21.26
CA PHE A 547 -8.24 -5.79 22.59
C PHE A 547 -8.44 -4.70 23.65
N ARG A 548 -9.37 -4.92 24.56
CA ARG A 548 -9.52 -4.10 25.76
C ARG A 548 -8.50 -4.51 26.82
N TYR A 549 -7.82 -3.55 27.40
CA TYR A 549 -6.90 -3.75 28.51
C TYR A 549 -7.66 -3.86 29.84
N GLU A 550 -7.32 -4.86 30.62
CA GLU A 550 -7.79 -5.05 31.99
C GLU A 550 -6.63 -4.84 32.99
N PRO A 551 -6.83 -4.08 34.08
CA PRO A 551 -5.77 -3.85 35.07
C PRO A 551 -5.30 -5.12 35.78
N LYS A 552 -6.14 -6.14 35.83
CA LYS A 552 -5.80 -7.49 36.34
C LYS A 552 -5.68 -8.45 35.16
N GLU A 553 -4.94 -9.53 35.34
CA GLU A 553 -4.92 -10.59 34.33
C GLU A 553 -6.34 -11.04 33.98
N ALA A 554 -6.64 -11.08 32.72
CA ALA A 554 -7.96 -11.42 32.19
C ALA A 554 -8.26 -12.90 32.44
N SER A 555 -9.42 -13.20 33.01
CA SER A 555 -9.89 -14.59 33.16
C SER A 555 -10.21 -15.26 31.84
N GLU A 556 -10.57 -14.47 30.81
CA GLU A 556 -10.88 -14.90 29.45
C GLU A 556 -10.20 -13.99 28.45
N SER A 557 -9.70 -14.56 27.36
CA SER A 557 -9.01 -13.81 26.30
C SER A 557 -9.94 -13.12 25.28
N ILE A 558 -11.27 -13.33 25.43
CA ILE A 558 -12.30 -12.79 24.53
C ILE A 558 -13.57 -12.42 25.32
N ASP A 559 -14.10 -11.24 25.08
CA ASP A 559 -15.47 -10.88 25.47
C ASP A 559 -16.43 -11.37 24.36
N LEU A 560 -17.05 -12.53 24.61
CA LEU A 560 -17.92 -13.17 23.64
C LEU A 560 -19.06 -12.26 23.19
N THR A 561 -19.77 -11.63 24.13
CA THR A 561 -20.93 -10.78 23.86
C THR A 561 -20.56 -9.56 23.03
N ARG A 562 -19.49 -8.85 23.42
CA ARG A 562 -19.03 -7.66 22.70
C ARG A 562 -18.46 -8.00 21.34
N THR A 563 -17.69 -9.09 21.22
CA THR A 563 -17.12 -9.52 19.96
C THR A 563 -18.22 -9.89 18.94
N LEU A 564 -19.20 -10.69 19.37
CA LEU A 564 -20.35 -11.03 18.52
C LEU A 564 -21.16 -9.80 18.12
N TYR A 565 -21.47 -8.92 19.07
CA TYR A 565 -22.19 -7.68 18.80
C TYR A 565 -21.45 -6.81 17.78
N ASN A 566 -20.16 -6.63 17.93
CA ASN A 566 -19.34 -5.85 17.01
C ASN A 566 -19.33 -6.47 15.61
N LEU A 567 -18.99 -7.75 15.49
CA LEU A 567 -18.88 -8.45 14.20
C LEU A 567 -20.20 -8.49 13.43
N TYR A 568 -21.34 -8.68 14.11
CA TYR A 568 -22.62 -8.96 13.46
C TYR A 568 -23.61 -7.80 13.44
N SER A 569 -23.44 -6.78 14.30
CA SER A 569 -24.41 -5.70 14.41
C SER A 569 -23.83 -4.31 14.14
N VAL A 570 -22.53 -4.13 14.44
CA VAL A 570 -21.87 -2.80 14.34
C VAL A 570 -21.06 -2.67 13.09
N TYR A 571 -20.32 -3.71 12.70
CA TYR A 571 -19.35 -3.61 11.64
C TYR A 571 -19.97 -3.48 10.27
N LYS A 572 -19.31 -2.70 9.43
CA LYS A 572 -19.60 -2.52 8.00
C LYS A 572 -18.60 -3.35 7.19
N TYR A 573 -19.07 -3.93 6.10
CA TYR A 573 -18.28 -4.82 5.25
C TYR A 573 -18.41 -4.46 3.76
N ARG A 574 -18.66 -3.19 3.46
CA ARG A 574 -18.79 -2.71 2.07
C ARG A 574 -17.49 -2.91 1.30
N GLY A 575 -17.60 -3.45 0.10
CA GLY A 575 -16.43 -3.82 -0.71
C GLY A 575 -15.75 -5.13 -0.28
N LEU A 576 -16.07 -5.67 0.90
CA LEU A 576 -15.62 -6.98 1.37
C LEU A 576 -16.69 -8.07 1.15
N LEU A 577 -17.93 -7.76 1.52
CA LEU A 577 -19.06 -8.68 1.41
C LEU A 577 -20.21 -8.03 0.63
N LEU A 578 -20.90 -8.85 -0.17
CA LEU A 578 -22.15 -8.50 -0.85
C LEU A 578 -23.31 -9.32 -0.26
N PRO A 579 -24.55 -8.76 -0.20
CA PRO A 579 -25.74 -9.54 0.09
C PRO A 579 -25.88 -10.68 -0.92
N ALA A 580 -26.15 -11.89 -0.43
CA ALA A 580 -26.50 -13.02 -1.30
C ALA A 580 -27.83 -12.73 -2.05
N ALA A 581 -28.02 -13.32 -3.23
CA ALA A 581 -29.25 -13.13 -4.01
C ALA A 581 -30.48 -13.52 -3.17
N GLY A 582 -31.35 -12.54 -2.88
CA GLY A 582 -32.55 -12.72 -2.01
C GLY A 582 -32.34 -12.30 -0.55
N GLY A 583 -31.14 -11.88 -0.13
CA GLY A 583 -30.88 -11.34 1.20
C GLY A 583 -31.33 -9.86 1.35
N PRO A 584 -31.55 -9.37 2.59
CA PRO A 584 -31.94 -8.00 2.82
C PRO A 584 -30.82 -7.03 2.40
N ALA A 585 -31.18 -5.92 1.77
CA ALA A 585 -30.25 -4.90 1.25
C ALA A 585 -29.52 -4.07 2.33
N SER A 586 -29.81 -4.29 3.61
CA SER A 586 -29.18 -3.58 4.75
C SER A 586 -28.59 -4.59 5.73
N ALA A 587 -27.46 -4.23 6.35
CA ALA A 587 -26.94 -4.98 7.49
C ALA A 587 -28.05 -5.14 8.55
N PRO A 588 -28.21 -6.33 9.14
CA PRO A 588 -29.23 -6.54 10.14
C PRO A 588 -29.00 -5.61 11.33
N GLN A 589 -29.97 -4.74 11.64
CA GLN A 589 -29.99 -4.00 12.90
C GLN A 589 -30.56 -4.93 13.96
N PHE A 590 -29.67 -5.56 14.75
CA PHE A 590 -30.08 -6.37 15.88
C PHE A 590 -30.28 -5.48 17.12
N THR A 591 -31.50 -5.43 17.60
CA THR A 591 -31.89 -4.60 18.75
C THR A 591 -31.76 -5.27 20.12
N ASP A 592 -31.52 -6.59 20.18
CA ASP A 592 -31.43 -7.31 21.47
C ASP A 592 -30.33 -8.40 21.46
N VAL A 593 -29.23 -8.08 22.15
CA VAL A 593 -28.06 -8.98 22.30
C VAL A 593 -28.39 -10.29 23.03
N ARG A 594 -29.47 -10.31 23.83
CA ARG A 594 -29.87 -11.50 24.63
C ARG A 594 -30.51 -12.60 23.80
N LYS A 595 -30.90 -12.31 22.56
CA LYS A 595 -31.49 -13.31 21.62
C LYS A 595 -30.47 -14.07 20.77
N TRP A 596 -29.18 -13.89 21.00
CA TRP A 596 -28.10 -14.52 20.25
C TRP A 596 -27.91 -16.02 20.49
N GLY A 597 -28.65 -16.60 21.41
CA GLY A 597 -28.62 -18.03 21.74
C GLY A 597 -29.27 -18.95 20.72
N GLY A 598 -28.89 -18.89 19.44
CA GLY A 598 -29.05 -20.03 18.59
C GLY A 598 -29.79 -19.91 17.25
N ALA A 599 -30.79 -19.06 17.05
CA ALA A 599 -31.61 -19.11 15.85
C ALA A 599 -31.19 -18.13 14.72
N ASP A 600 -30.72 -16.92 15.07
CA ASP A 600 -30.44 -15.88 14.07
C ASP A 600 -28.99 -15.83 13.57
N SER A 601 -28.07 -16.51 14.23
CA SER A 601 -26.67 -16.58 13.80
C SER A 601 -26.45 -17.53 12.62
N THR A 602 -27.40 -18.41 12.33
CA THR A 602 -27.34 -19.38 11.21
C THR A 602 -27.33 -18.71 9.85
N ASP A 603 -27.67 -17.44 9.78
CA ASP A 603 -28.08 -16.79 8.55
C ASP A 603 -27.00 -15.86 7.94
N PHE A 604 -25.91 -15.52 8.67
CA PHE A 604 -24.90 -14.58 8.16
C PHE A 604 -24.17 -15.11 6.92
N ALA A 605 -23.66 -16.33 6.96
CA ALA A 605 -22.94 -16.95 5.85
C ALA A 605 -23.85 -17.23 4.65
N SER A 606 -25.15 -17.46 4.89
CA SER A 606 -26.15 -17.63 3.81
C SER A 606 -26.61 -16.28 3.22
N ARG A 607 -26.48 -15.18 3.98
CA ARG A 607 -26.88 -13.82 3.58
C ARG A 607 -25.80 -13.06 2.83
N TYR A 608 -24.56 -13.45 2.94
CA TYR A 608 -23.43 -12.72 2.36
C TYR A 608 -22.54 -13.62 1.53
N VAL A 609 -21.96 -13.04 0.47
CA VAL A 609 -20.90 -13.64 -0.34
C VAL A 609 -19.71 -12.70 -0.40
N TYR A 610 -18.51 -13.25 -0.53
CA TYR A 610 -17.31 -12.45 -0.70
C TYR A 610 -17.39 -11.60 -1.97
N ASP A 611 -17.13 -10.32 -1.86
CA ASP A 611 -17.16 -9.41 -3.01
C ASP A 611 -15.94 -9.61 -3.89
N THR A 612 -16.09 -10.42 -4.92
CA THR A 612 -15.03 -10.64 -5.93
C THR A 612 -14.95 -9.53 -6.98
N LYS A 613 -15.92 -8.59 -7.02
CA LYS A 613 -15.93 -7.48 -7.97
C LYS A 613 -14.97 -6.37 -7.56
N VAL A 614 -14.88 -6.10 -6.26
CA VAL A 614 -13.91 -5.15 -5.70
C VAL A 614 -12.56 -5.85 -5.60
N TYR A 615 -11.56 -5.30 -6.31
CA TYR A 615 -10.19 -5.77 -6.23
C TYR A 615 -9.60 -5.42 -4.86
N LYS A 616 -8.94 -6.38 -4.25
CA LYS A 616 -8.23 -6.19 -2.98
C LYS A 616 -6.75 -6.49 -3.22
N ASP A 617 -5.93 -5.47 -3.10
CA ASP A 617 -4.47 -5.62 -3.14
C ASP A 617 -3.95 -6.40 -1.93
N THR A 618 -2.68 -6.76 -1.95
CA THR A 618 -2.04 -7.55 -0.88
C THR A 618 -2.16 -6.89 0.49
N ASN A 619 -2.08 -5.55 0.57
CA ASN A 619 -2.21 -4.81 1.82
C ASN A 619 -3.66 -4.89 2.36
N THR A 620 -4.64 -4.65 1.50
CA THR A 620 -6.06 -4.78 1.84
C THR A 620 -6.38 -6.21 2.29
N GLN A 621 -5.91 -7.24 1.54
CA GLN A 621 -6.09 -8.64 1.93
C GLN A 621 -5.51 -8.91 3.33
N ARG A 622 -4.28 -8.44 3.61
CA ARG A 622 -3.65 -8.59 4.92
C ARG A 622 -4.45 -7.95 6.05
N LEU A 623 -4.99 -6.75 5.83
CA LEU A 623 -5.75 -6.04 6.87
C LEU A 623 -7.12 -6.67 7.12
N VAL A 624 -7.82 -7.11 6.07
CA VAL A 624 -9.12 -7.79 6.24
C VAL A 624 -9.00 -9.18 6.87
N THR A 625 -7.81 -9.82 6.88
CA THR A 625 -7.59 -11.05 7.65
C THR A 625 -7.82 -10.87 9.15
N ASN A 626 -7.76 -9.65 9.68
CA ASN A 626 -8.07 -9.39 11.09
C ASN A 626 -9.53 -9.71 11.45
N TYR A 627 -10.47 -9.57 10.50
CA TYR A 627 -11.85 -10.04 10.70
C TYR A 627 -11.89 -11.57 10.80
N ALA A 628 -11.19 -12.26 9.89
CA ALA A 628 -11.10 -13.73 9.93
C ALA A 628 -10.44 -14.21 11.23
N ALA A 629 -9.39 -13.54 11.70
CA ALA A 629 -8.73 -13.87 12.95
C ALA A 629 -9.67 -13.72 14.17
N ALA A 630 -10.54 -12.71 14.19
CA ALA A 630 -11.54 -12.56 15.23
C ALA A 630 -12.56 -13.73 15.23
N HIS A 631 -13.06 -14.13 14.04
CA HIS A 631 -13.93 -15.30 13.90
C HIS A 631 -13.21 -16.60 14.30
N LEU A 632 -11.95 -16.78 13.96
CA LEU A 632 -11.19 -17.97 14.38
C LEU A 632 -10.96 -18.02 15.89
N LYS A 633 -10.77 -16.88 16.55
CA LYS A 633 -10.72 -16.84 18.02
C LYS A 633 -12.04 -17.24 18.67
N LEU A 634 -13.18 -16.81 18.10
CA LEU A 634 -14.50 -17.29 18.49
C LEU A 634 -14.66 -18.80 18.25
N CYS A 635 -14.22 -19.29 17.10
CA CYS A 635 -14.22 -20.72 16.78
C CYS A 635 -13.45 -21.52 17.84
N VAL A 636 -12.23 -21.09 18.19
CA VAL A 636 -11.41 -21.75 19.22
C VAL A 636 -12.09 -21.68 20.60
N TYR A 637 -12.68 -20.55 20.96
CA TYR A 637 -13.46 -20.41 22.20
C TYR A 637 -14.61 -21.45 22.26
N TYR A 638 -15.40 -21.56 21.20
CA TYR A 638 -16.49 -22.54 21.13
C TYR A 638 -15.99 -24.00 21.11
N LEU A 639 -14.84 -24.29 20.49
CA LEU A 639 -14.21 -25.61 20.54
C LEU A 639 -13.82 -26.01 21.98
N GLN A 640 -13.27 -25.07 22.74
CA GLN A 640 -12.87 -25.29 24.14
C GLN A 640 -14.08 -25.55 25.03
N ASN A 641 -15.22 -24.95 24.73
CA ASN A 641 -16.49 -25.13 25.43
C ASN A 641 -17.35 -26.26 24.88
N ALA A 642 -16.85 -27.08 23.95
CA ALA A 642 -17.54 -28.17 23.28
C ALA A 642 -18.82 -27.75 22.50
N GLU A 643 -18.90 -26.48 22.10
CA GLU A 643 -19.99 -25.93 21.28
C GLU A 643 -19.66 -26.04 19.78
N PHE A 644 -19.61 -27.26 19.25
CA PHE A 644 -19.06 -27.56 17.93
C PHE A 644 -19.84 -26.92 16.77
N ASP A 645 -21.15 -26.79 16.87
CA ASP A 645 -21.97 -26.14 15.83
C ASP A 645 -21.65 -24.65 15.73
N ASN A 646 -21.46 -23.96 16.87
CA ASN A 646 -21.04 -22.58 16.90
C ASN A 646 -19.62 -22.43 16.34
N ALA A 647 -18.71 -23.34 16.70
CA ALA A 647 -17.34 -23.36 16.19
C ALA A 647 -17.31 -23.51 14.67
N MET A 648 -18.10 -24.43 14.09
CA MET A 648 -18.20 -24.62 12.64
C MET A 648 -18.73 -23.37 11.94
N ARG A 649 -19.74 -22.71 12.50
CA ARG A 649 -20.26 -21.45 11.95
C ARG A 649 -19.21 -20.34 11.93
N GLU A 650 -18.47 -20.17 13.01
CA GLU A 650 -17.43 -19.12 13.06
C GLU A 650 -16.28 -19.43 12.10
N LEU A 651 -15.92 -20.71 11.92
CA LEU A 651 -14.95 -21.13 10.91
C LEU A 651 -15.42 -20.77 9.48
N GLU A 652 -16.67 -21.07 9.13
CA GLU A 652 -17.23 -20.76 7.81
C GLU A 652 -17.23 -19.24 7.55
N ARG A 653 -17.48 -18.43 8.58
CA ARG A 653 -17.43 -16.97 8.49
C ARG A 653 -16.01 -16.44 8.34
N ALA A 654 -15.04 -17.02 9.04
CA ALA A 654 -13.64 -16.69 8.85
C ALA A 654 -13.21 -16.89 7.39
N ILE A 655 -13.59 -18.03 6.82
CA ILE A 655 -13.32 -18.35 5.40
C ILE A 655 -14.07 -17.39 4.47
N LEU A 656 -15.32 -17.02 4.80
CA LEU A 656 -16.13 -16.11 3.99
C LEU A 656 -15.50 -14.71 3.91
N VAL A 657 -15.05 -14.14 5.03
CA VAL A 657 -14.51 -12.76 5.05
C VAL A 657 -13.08 -12.68 4.51
N SER A 658 -12.32 -13.76 4.53
CA SER A 658 -10.96 -13.81 3.99
C SER A 658 -10.64 -15.20 3.39
N PRO A 659 -11.12 -15.50 2.18
CA PRO A 659 -10.96 -16.83 1.57
C PRO A 659 -9.49 -17.23 1.32
N GLY A 660 -8.59 -16.25 1.18
CA GLY A 660 -7.16 -16.48 0.97
C GLY A 660 -6.32 -16.57 2.25
N PHE A 661 -6.92 -16.42 3.43
CA PHE A 661 -6.20 -16.51 4.70
C PHE A 661 -5.92 -17.97 5.06
N GLU A 662 -4.65 -18.36 5.13
CA GLU A 662 -4.25 -19.74 5.38
C GLU A 662 -4.30 -20.17 6.85
N GLY A 663 -4.36 -19.21 7.78
CA GLY A 663 -4.37 -19.47 9.23
C GLY A 663 -5.58 -20.26 9.75
N TYR A 664 -6.57 -20.58 8.91
CA TYR A 664 -7.70 -21.42 9.30
C TYR A 664 -7.43 -22.91 9.16
N LYS A 665 -6.37 -23.35 8.46
CA LYS A 665 -6.20 -24.76 8.05
C LYS A 665 -6.19 -25.74 9.23
N GLU A 666 -5.35 -25.49 10.22
CA GLU A 666 -5.27 -26.35 11.41
C GLU A 666 -6.58 -26.31 12.24
N ILE A 667 -7.16 -25.12 12.37
CA ILE A 667 -8.41 -24.92 13.11
C ILE A 667 -9.55 -25.64 12.40
N ALA A 668 -9.57 -25.66 11.06
CA ALA A 668 -10.60 -26.36 10.30
C ALA A 668 -10.53 -27.89 10.52
N VAL A 669 -9.34 -28.48 10.49
CA VAL A 669 -9.15 -29.91 10.78
C VAL A 669 -9.64 -30.24 12.19
N ALA A 670 -9.27 -29.43 13.18
CA ALA A 670 -9.73 -29.60 14.55
C ALA A 670 -11.25 -29.45 14.68
N THR A 671 -11.83 -28.42 14.07
CA THR A 671 -13.25 -28.07 14.19
C THR A 671 -14.14 -29.20 13.63
N TYR A 672 -13.91 -29.62 12.40
CA TYR A 672 -14.68 -30.70 11.80
C TYR A 672 -14.43 -32.03 12.49
N GLY A 673 -13.19 -32.32 12.91
CA GLY A 673 -12.86 -33.53 13.62
C GLY A 673 -13.54 -33.64 14.99
N TYR A 674 -13.50 -32.56 15.77
CA TYR A 674 -14.12 -32.52 17.10
C TYR A 674 -15.66 -32.49 17.05
N ALA A 675 -16.23 -31.96 15.96
CA ALA A 675 -17.66 -32.04 15.67
C ALA A 675 -18.10 -33.44 15.17
N GLY A 676 -17.23 -34.45 15.17
CA GLY A 676 -17.53 -35.80 14.73
C GLY A 676 -17.52 -36.01 13.20
N GLN A 677 -17.18 -34.98 12.41
CA GLN A 677 -17.10 -35.06 10.96
C GLN A 677 -15.69 -35.55 10.51
N ILE A 678 -15.28 -36.72 10.99
CA ILE A 678 -13.92 -37.26 10.81
C ILE A 678 -13.51 -37.32 9.34
N ALA A 679 -14.37 -37.86 8.46
CA ALA A 679 -14.07 -37.97 7.03
C ALA A 679 -13.80 -36.60 6.36
N LYS A 680 -14.51 -35.54 6.78
CA LYS A 680 -14.29 -34.19 6.28
C LYS A 680 -12.98 -33.62 6.80
N ALA A 681 -12.65 -33.82 8.09
CA ALA A 681 -11.37 -33.43 8.66
C ALA A 681 -10.17 -34.11 7.97
N GLU A 682 -10.30 -35.43 7.68
CA GLU A 682 -9.30 -36.18 6.91
C GLU A 682 -9.12 -35.63 5.51
N SER A 683 -10.22 -35.48 4.76
CA SER A 683 -10.17 -34.93 3.39
C SER A 683 -9.50 -33.56 3.33
N LEU A 684 -9.81 -32.65 4.26
CA LEU A 684 -9.18 -31.33 4.36
C LEU A 684 -7.71 -31.44 4.72
N ALA A 685 -7.37 -32.23 5.75
CA ALA A 685 -5.96 -32.41 6.17
C ALA A 685 -5.10 -32.95 5.02
N TYR A 686 -5.57 -33.97 4.31
CA TYR A 686 -4.83 -34.52 3.17
C TYR A 686 -4.73 -33.56 1.99
N SER A 687 -5.77 -32.75 1.74
CA SER A 687 -5.72 -31.70 0.72
C SER A 687 -4.68 -30.62 1.07
N PHE A 688 -4.62 -30.20 2.33
CA PHE A 688 -3.63 -29.21 2.79
C PHE A 688 -2.22 -29.79 2.76
N LEU A 689 -2.04 -31.03 3.20
CA LEU A 689 -0.74 -31.73 3.17
C LEU A 689 -0.26 -32.03 1.75
N ALA A 690 -1.13 -32.14 0.77
CA ALA A 690 -0.74 -32.27 -0.64
C ALA A 690 -0.11 -30.97 -1.16
N ALA A 691 -0.63 -29.81 -0.71
CA ALA A 691 -0.07 -28.50 -1.05
C ALA A 691 1.16 -28.13 -0.20
N GLU A 692 1.13 -28.48 1.10
CA GLU A 692 2.16 -28.16 2.09
C GLU A 692 2.64 -29.41 2.85
N PRO A 693 3.42 -30.29 2.23
CA PRO A 693 3.83 -31.57 2.87
C PRO A 693 4.65 -31.39 4.15
N ARG A 694 5.22 -30.21 4.38
CA ARG A 694 6.06 -29.88 5.54
C ARG A 694 5.32 -29.21 6.70
N ASN A 695 4.00 -29.01 6.61
CA ASN A 695 3.22 -28.41 7.68
C ASN A 695 2.94 -29.40 8.81
N VAL A 696 3.87 -29.48 9.78
CA VAL A 696 3.80 -30.39 10.94
C VAL A 696 2.48 -30.23 11.70
N ASN A 697 1.98 -29.01 11.86
CA ASN A 697 0.78 -28.76 12.67
C ASN A 697 -0.46 -29.47 12.12
N ILE A 698 -0.61 -29.59 10.81
CA ILE A 698 -1.76 -30.31 10.21
C ILE A 698 -1.71 -31.80 10.56
N TYR A 699 -0.52 -32.43 10.51
CA TYR A 699 -0.34 -33.83 10.95
C TYR A 699 -0.73 -34.00 12.41
N LEU A 700 -0.27 -33.09 13.27
CA LEU A 700 -0.54 -33.14 14.70
C LEU A 700 -2.01 -32.87 15.02
N GLN A 701 -2.69 -32.00 14.31
CA GLN A 701 -4.13 -31.78 14.49
C GLN A 701 -4.94 -33.02 14.06
N LEU A 702 -4.63 -33.63 12.91
CA LEU A 702 -5.32 -34.83 12.49
C LEU A 702 -5.04 -36.01 13.44
N PHE A 703 -3.83 -36.13 13.97
CA PHE A 703 -3.52 -37.06 15.05
C PHE A 703 -4.42 -36.88 16.28
N ARG A 704 -4.58 -35.63 16.76
CA ARG A 704 -5.47 -35.32 17.89
C ARG A 704 -6.92 -35.67 17.59
N VAL A 705 -7.39 -35.44 16.39
CA VAL A 705 -8.73 -35.82 15.90
C VAL A 705 -8.92 -37.34 15.98
N TYR A 706 -7.97 -38.12 15.44
CA TYR A 706 -8.03 -39.59 15.50
C TYR A 706 -7.98 -40.10 16.95
N ARG A 707 -7.15 -39.51 17.80
CA ARG A 707 -7.07 -39.88 19.22
C ARG A 707 -8.43 -39.67 19.91
N ARG A 708 -9.08 -38.54 19.71
CA ARG A 708 -10.36 -38.22 20.28
C ARG A 708 -11.48 -39.16 19.75
N ALA A 709 -11.36 -39.59 18.50
CA ALA A 709 -12.30 -40.52 17.85
C ALA A 709 -11.99 -42.01 18.18
N ASN A 710 -11.02 -42.31 19.05
CA ASN A 710 -10.51 -43.64 19.34
C ASN A 710 -10.05 -44.43 18.09
N ASN A 711 -9.70 -43.71 17.01
CA ASN A 711 -9.16 -44.31 15.78
C ASN A 711 -7.65 -44.53 15.92
N GLN A 712 -7.28 -45.64 16.54
CA GLN A 712 -5.87 -46.00 16.80
C GLN A 712 -5.06 -46.15 15.51
N GLN A 713 -5.64 -46.77 14.50
CA GLN A 713 -5.01 -47.02 13.21
C GLN A 713 -4.76 -45.72 12.44
N GLY A 714 -5.73 -44.80 12.44
CA GLY A 714 -5.56 -43.46 11.85
C GLY A 714 -4.48 -42.65 12.55
N ALA A 715 -4.46 -42.69 13.89
CA ALA A 715 -3.45 -41.99 14.72
C ALA A 715 -2.03 -42.48 14.43
N GLU A 716 -1.81 -43.81 14.39
CA GLU A 716 -0.53 -44.41 14.02
C GLU A 716 -0.13 -44.02 12.60
N GLY A 717 -1.07 -44.15 11.63
CA GLY A 717 -0.84 -43.91 10.22
C GLY A 717 -0.42 -42.46 9.90
N ILE A 718 -1.03 -41.46 10.55
CA ILE A 718 -0.70 -40.04 10.30
C ILE A 718 0.67 -39.64 10.88
N LEU A 719 1.05 -40.18 12.05
CA LEU A 719 2.38 -39.95 12.60
C LEU A 719 3.47 -40.66 11.78
N MET A 720 3.23 -41.86 11.28
CA MET A 720 4.13 -42.52 10.34
C MET A 720 4.30 -41.73 9.04
N ARG A 721 3.23 -41.10 8.54
CA ARG A 721 3.33 -40.16 7.40
C ARG A 721 4.18 -38.97 7.72
N LEU A 722 4.02 -38.36 8.91
CA LEU A 722 4.86 -37.23 9.35
C LEU A 722 6.35 -37.62 9.36
N ILE A 723 6.69 -38.75 9.97
CA ILE A 723 8.06 -39.28 10.01
C ILE A 723 8.65 -39.50 8.60
N ASN A 724 7.82 -40.04 7.68
CA ASN A 724 8.28 -40.28 6.31
C ASN A 724 8.44 -38.99 5.49
N ALA A 725 7.58 -37.99 5.73
CA ALA A 725 7.64 -36.69 5.05
C ALA A 725 8.77 -35.79 5.59
N LEU A 726 9.09 -35.92 6.89
CA LEU A 726 10.04 -35.07 7.62
C LEU A 726 10.89 -35.93 8.57
N PRO A 727 11.83 -36.71 8.04
CA PRO A 727 12.65 -37.63 8.84
C PRO A 727 13.59 -36.93 9.83
N ASP A 728 13.87 -35.64 9.62
CA ASP A 728 14.70 -34.82 10.54
C ASP A 728 13.88 -34.06 11.59
N ASN A 729 12.55 -34.25 11.62
CA ASN A 729 11.68 -33.58 12.60
C ASN A 729 11.46 -34.47 13.83
N PRO A 730 11.84 -34.05 15.05
CA PRO A 730 11.74 -34.87 16.25
C PRO A 730 10.29 -35.11 16.72
N ASP A 731 9.33 -34.22 16.36
CA ASP A 731 7.95 -34.28 16.87
C ASP A 731 7.24 -35.56 16.45
N GLY A 732 7.42 -35.98 15.19
CA GLY A 732 6.82 -37.21 14.67
C GLY A 732 7.28 -38.44 15.43
N PHE A 733 8.58 -38.56 15.67
CA PHE A 733 9.19 -39.70 16.37
C PHE A 733 8.82 -39.72 17.85
N SER A 734 8.91 -38.57 18.53
CA SER A 734 8.58 -38.46 19.96
C SER A 734 7.12 -38.74 20.24
N MET A 735 6.20 -38.22 19.41
CA MET A 735 4.78 -38.45 19.58
C MET A 735 4.37 -39.88 19.25
N LEU A 736 4.98 -40.52 18.24
CA LEU A 736 4.67 -41.90 17.93
C LEU A 736 5.25 -42.86 18.99
N ALA A 737 6.42 -42.59 19.51
CA ALA A 737 6.97 -43.34 20.63
C ALA A 737 6.10 -43.25 21.89
N SER A 738 5.68 -42.02 22.25
CA SER A 738 4.75 -41.78 23.38
C SER A 738 3.41 -42.45 23.17
N PHE A 739 2.88 -42.41 21.94
CA PHE A 739 1.63 -43.06 21.59
C PHE A 739 1.69 -44.60 21.77
N TYR A 740 2.79 -45.26 21.38
CA TYR A 740 2.99 -46.67 21.63
C TYR A 740 3.22 -46.99 23.09
N GLU A 741 3.92 -46.12 23.81
CA GLU A 741 4.15 -46.30 25.24
C GLU A 741 2.86 -46.30 26.04
N GLU A 742 1.95 -45.33 25.75
CA GLU A 742 0.62 -45.26 26.35
C GLU A 742 -0.23 -46.53 26.10
N GLN A 743 0.01 -47.22 25.00
CA GLN A 743 -0.66 -48.48 24.67
C GLN A 743 0.03 -49.73 25.26
N GLY A 744 1.09 -49.53 26.02
CA GLY A 744 1.93 -50.65 26.53
C GLY A 744 2.77 -51.35 25.45
N ALA A 745 2.80 -50.81 24.23
CA ALA A 745 3.55 -51.38 23.11
C ALA A 745 5.02 -50.97 23.13
N HIS A 746 5.71 -51.21 24.27
CA HIS A 746 7.05 -50.71 24.52
C HIS A 746 8.07 -51.13 23.45
N ALA A 747 7.93 -52.32 22.85
CA ALA A 747 8.78 -52.79 21.78
C ALA A 747 8.67 -51.89 20.53
N LYS A 748 7.43 -51.52 20.11
CA LYS A 748 7.22 -50.60 19.00
C LYS A 748 7.77 -49.22 19.32
N ALA A 749 7.56 -48.72 20.54
CA ALA A 749 8.13 -47.44 20.98
C ALA A 749 9.67 -47.43 20.87
N ALA A 750 10.32 -48.52 21.35
CA ALA A 750 11.79 -48.65 21.25
C ALA A 750 12.27 -48.65 19.78
N ASP A 751 11.54 -49.31 18.87
CA ASP A 751 11.89 -49.34 17.46
C ASP A 751 11.82 -47.96 16.80
N ILE A 752 10.85 -47.13 17.16
CA ILE A 752 10.74 -45.75 16.69
C ILE A 752 11.88 -44.88 17.19
N VAL A 753 12.21 -44.99 18.49
CA VAL A 753 13.34 -44.22 19.07
C VAL A 753 14.69 -44.72 18.45
N ARG A 754 14.83 -46.01 18.19
CA ARG A 754 16.04 -46.56 17.52
C ARG A 754 16.19 -45.99 16.10
N ARG A 755 15.08 -45.96 15.33
CA ARG A 755 15.04 -45.36 14.00
C ARG A 755 15.44 -43.87 14.03
N TRP A 756 15.04 -43.11 15.06
CA TRP A 756 15.51 -41.73 15.24
C TRP A 756 17.02 -41.64 15.52
N LEU A 757 17.53 -42.51 16.40
CA LEU A 757 18.95 -42.57 16.74
C LEU A 757 19.82 -43.01 15.56
N ASP A 758 19.34 -43.83 14.64
CA ASP A 758 20.04 -44.17 13.39
C ASP A 758 20.28 -42.92 12.52
N LEU A 759 19.36 -41.94 12.56
CA LEU A 759 19.49 -40.67 11.86
C LEU A 759 20.27 -39.64 12.70
N HIS A 760 20.14 -39.70 14.02
CA HIS A 760 20.68 -38.71 14.98
C HIS A 760 21.44 -39.38 16.11
N PRO A 761 22.61 -40.02 15.85
CA PRO A 761 23.31 -40.87 16.80
C PRO A 761 23.80 -40.13 18.07
N ASN A 762 23.90 -38.81 18.04
CA ASN A 762 24.38 -38.00 19.15
C ASN A 762 23.27 -37.49 20.10
N ASP A 763 22.00 -37.86 19.89
CA ASP A 763 20.89 -37.44 20.74
C ASP A 763 20.87 -38.25 22.04
N LYS A 764 21.43 -37.67 23.09
CA LYS A 764 21.50 -38.27 24.42
C LYS A 764 20.10 -38.47 25.06
N SER A 765 19.14 -37.62 24.75
CA SER A 765 17.78 -37.72 25.30
C SER A 765 17.08 -38.95 24.74
N ALA A 766 17.16 -39.13 23.43
CA ALA A 766 16.61 -40.30 22.75
C ALA A 766 17.31 -41.59 23.18
N ALA A 767 18.63 -41.57 23.36
CA ALA A 767 19.38 -42.74 23.85
C ALA A 767 18.94 -43.16 25.28
N ASN A 768 18.73 -42.20 26.17
CA ASN A 768 18.22 -42.47 27.52
C ASN A 768 16.77 -43.03 27.48
N LEU A 769 15.92 -42.48 26.61
CA LEU A 769 14.55 -42.99 26.41
C LEU A 769 14.57 -44.41 25.89
N LEU A 770 15.44 -44.72 24.89
CA LEU A 770 15.56 -46.09 24.37
C LEU A 770 15.95 -47.09 25.46
N GLN A 771 16.94 -46.74 26.29
CA GLN A 771 17.36 -47.61 27.41
C GLN A 771 16.23 -47.85 28.41
N SER A 772 15.43 -46.83 28.72
CA SER A 772 14.22 -46.96 29.57
C SER A 772 13.18 -47.87 28.96
N LEU A 773 12.91 -47.74 27.66
CA LEU A 773 11.92 -48.53 26.93
C LEU A 773 12.39 -50.00 26.85
N GLU A 774 13.68 -50.26 26.61
CA GLU A 774 14.22 -51.60 26.55
C GLU A 774 14.17 -52.33 27.91
N LYS A 775 14.34 -51.63 29.03
CA LYS A 775 14.06 -52.18 30.37
C LYS A 775 12.62 -52.61 30.52
N LYS A 776 11.66 -51.71 30.14
CA LYS A 776 10.22 -52.04 30.21
C LYS A 776 9.85 -53.23 29.31
N VAL A 777 10.54 -53.42 28.15
CA VAL A 777 10.35 -54.60 27.28
C VAL A 777 10.81 -55.88 27.95
N ARG A 778 11.86 -55.83 28.76
CA ARG A 778 12.39 -57.00 29.53
C ARG A 778 11.63 -57.31 30.81
N GLY A 779 10.67 -56.40 31.20
CA GLY A 779 9.93 -56.55 32.47
C GLY A 779 10.72 -56.10 33.72
N GLU A 780 11.74 -55.26 33.54
CA GLU A 780 12.61 -54.71 34.55
C GLU A 780 12.12 -53.34 35.04
#